data_5dc7f73d4ec841747e7e1a83771db90b
#
_entry.id   5dc7f73d4ec841747e7e1a83771db90b
#
_cell.length_a   1.000
_cell.length_b   1.000
_cell.length_c   1.000
_cell.angle_alpha   90.00
_cell.angle_beta   90.00
_cell.angle_gamma   90.00
#
_symmetry.space_group_name_H-M   'P 1'
#
loop_
_entity.id
_entity.type
_entity.pdbx_description
1 polymer ?
#
loop_
_entity_poly.entity_id
_entity_poly.type
_entity_poly.pdbx_seq_one_letter_code
_entity_poly.pdbx_strand_id
1 'polypeptide(L)'
;MAFQVSPGVLVQERDLTRIIPAVSTSIGAYAGEFRKGPLDEIVTISSEAELVDTFGKPDANNFEHFFSAANFLAYSNSLRVVRATQTSHANANDSGSSFLIKNLDDYDANYAGGEIFGGANYVAKTAGAHGNNLLVSTCPSATAYSQELASGNSVNGAGAVGDTTITVDDVDLASNVINVGDIIQFSSTAATTDFDDGEFYRVTAVNTGTNVVTFVQHPRGSGGLKRVVADNSRIKRRWRYYDAVDGGAPGTSKFVSDRSGANDEIHIVIVDEDGGITGVPGQILEAFSKLSKAADAKTPQGDSNYLPTVLRNQSKHVYWVDWPTAGTNWGSNATGVTFTAVDTPSLASLSGGADGSTVTDGQLQTAYEKFQDSETIDVGLIIAGPSGSTTHIDNLITIAEDRKDCVVFASPQRSDVVNVTNSNTQANNVIDFFDNIRSSSYVVFDSGYKQMYDRFNDTFRFVPLNGDIAGLAARTDLIADPFFSPAGFNRGVVRGAVKLAFNPNKTQRDDLYQARVNPVATFPGQGTVLFGDKTGLSSPSAFDRINVRRLFIILEKAISTAAKFQLFEFNDEFTRANFRNVIEPFLREIQGRRGLTDFLVVCDETNNTGDVIDRNEFVAEIFVKPARSINFITLSFVATRTGVAFEEVAG
;
A
#
# COMPACT_ATOMS: atom_id res chain seq x y z
N MET A 1 47.57 -27.99 20.94
CA MET A 1 48.09 -27.19 19.80
C MET A 1 49.47 -27.73 19.46
N ALA A 2 49.67 -28.20 18.24
CA ALA A 2 51.02 -28.64 17.79
C ALA A 2 51.88 -27.39 17.59
N PHE A 3 52.89 -27.23 18.45
CA PHE A 3 53.92 -26.19 18.26
C PHE A 3 54.84 -26.60 17.11
N GLN A 4 54.97 -25.73 16.12
CA GLN A 4 55.91 -25.93 15.06
C GLN A 4 57.31 -25.58 15.60
N VAL A 5 58.21 -26.57 15.63
CA VAL A 5 59.58 -26.42 16.22
C VAL A 5 60.62 -26.05 15.16
N SER A 6 60.31 -26.14 13.85
CA SER A 6 61.19 -25.75 12.74
C SER A 6 60.58 -24.60 11.94
N PRO A 7 61.42 -23.77 11.25
CA PRO A 7 60.87 -22.72 10.38
C PRO A 7 59.96 -23.29 9.31
N GLY A 8 58.71 -22.81 9.28
CA GLY A 8 57.68 -23.24 8.32
C GLY A 8 56.46 -22.34 8.37
N VAL A 9 55.58 -22.48 7.41
CA VAL A 9 54.32 -21.72 7.34
C VAL A 9 53.20 -22.55 8.01
N LEU A 10 52.61 -22.04 9.09
CA LEU A 10 51.43 -22.60 9.71
C LEU A 10 50.20 -22.01 9.00
N VAL A 11 49.49 -22.83 8.23
CA VAL A 11 48.19 -22.47 7.67
C VAL A 11 47.14 -22.79 8.70
N GLN A 12 46.41 -21.79 9.17
CA GLN A 12 45.23 -21.95 10.00
C GLN A 12 44.00 -21.58 9.16
N GLU A 13 43.09 -22.51 8.94
CA GLU A 13 41.77 -22.23 8.46
C GLU A 13 40.96 -21.68 9.62
N ARG A 14 40.43 -20.47 9.48
CA ARG A 14 39.39 -19.91 10.37
C ARG A 14 38.09 -19.89 9.60
N ASP A 15 37.12 -20.62 10.11
CA ASP A 15 35.75 -20.50 9.66
C ASP A 15 35.17 -19.14 10.12
N LEU A 16 35.00 -18.21 9.20
CA LEU A 16 34.37 -16.90 9.40
C LEU A 16 32.89 -16.90 9.00
N THR A 17 32.25 -18.04 8.89
CA THR A 17 30.83 -18.15 8.51
C THR A 17 29.86 -17.60 9.56
N ARG A 18 30.31 -17.26 10.76
CA ARG A 18 29.51 -16.49 11.75
C ARG A 18 29.72 -14.98 11.55
N ILE A 19 29.23 -14.47 10.43
CA ILE A 19 29.18 -13.03 10.16
C ILE A 19 27.90 -12.50 10.81
N ILE A 20 28.01 -11.38 11.53
CA ILE A 20 26.83 -10.64 12.00
C ILE A 20 26.06 -10.18 10.74
N PRO A 21 24.80 -10.56 10.56
CA PRO A 21 24.05 -10.18 9.38
C PRO A 21 23.89 -8.66 9.32
N ALA A 22 24.00 -8.09 8.10
CA ALA A 22 23.70 -6.69 7.88
C ALA A 22 22.23 -6.43 8.20
N VAL A 23 21.96 -5.51 9.13
CA VAL A 23 20.62 -5.11 9.52
C VAL A 23 20.18 -3.91 8.71
N SER A 24 18.95 -3.96 8.18
CA SER A 24 18.35 -2.82 7.49
C SER A 24 17.83 -1.82 8.52
N THR A 25 18.19 -0.54 8.34
CA THR A 25 17.71 0.57 9.17
C THR A 25 16.95 1.61 8.35
N SER A 26 16.84 1.39 7.04
CA SER A 26 16.25 2.31 6.07
C SER A 26 14.79 2.00 5.73
N ILE A 27 14.20 0.97 6.34
CA ILE A 27 12.80 0.60 6.12
C ILE A 27 11.91 1.54 6.92
N GLY A 28 11.04 2.27 6.20
CA GLY A 28 10.02 3.12 6.80
C GLY A 28 8.75 2.36 7.16
N ALA A 29 8.02 2.83 8.17
CA ALA A 29 6.68 2.41 8.54
C ALA A 29 5.75 3.61 8.57
N TYR A 30 4.58 3.46 7.97
CA TYR A 30 3.57 4.50 7.93
C TYR A 30 2.16 3.91 8.00
N ALA A 31 1.30 4.48 8.82
CA ALA A 31 -0.12 4.20 8.79
C ALA A 31 -0.92 5.48 8.59
N GLY A 32 -1.98 5.43 7.77
CA GLY A 32 -2.73 6.63 7.44
C GLY A 32 -4.02 6.39 6.68
N GLU A 33 -4.63 7.52 6.30
CA GLU A 33 -5.86 7.54 5.51
C GLU A 33 -5.55 7.44 4.02
N PHE A 34 -6.17 6.46 3.36
CA PHE A 34 -6.08 6.27 1.91
C PHE A 34 -7.44 5.90 1.33
N ARG A 35 -7.63 6.11 0.02
CA ARG A 35 -8.93 5.90 -0.67
C ARG A 35 -9.15 4.48 -1.16
N LYS A 36 -8.09 3.69 -1.27
CA LYS A 36 -8.10 2.34 -1.85
C LYS A 36 -7.12 1.46 -1.07
N GLY A 37 -7.10 0.17 -1.35
CA GLY A 37 -6.17 -0.78 -0.77
C GLY A 37 -6.71 -1.52 0.45
N PRO A 38 -6.02 -2.58 0.89
CA PRO A 38 -6.43 -3.37 2.04
C PRO A 38 -6.36 -2.55 3.33
N LEU A 39 -7.28 -2.83 4.25
CA LEU A 39 -7.37 -2.20 5.57
C LEU A 39 -6.64 -3.07 6.60
N ASP A 40 -5.96 -2.43 7.56
CA ASP A 40 -5.29 -3.07 8.69
C ASP A 40 -4.28 -4.18 8.29
N GLU A 41 -3.73 -4.09 7.08
CA GLU A 41 -2.74 -5.00 6.52
C GLU A 41 -1.47 -4.24 6.15
N ILE A 42 -0.31 -4.84 6.41
CA ILE A 42 0.99 -4.25 6.05
C ILE A 42 1.31 -4.54 4.60
N VAL A 43 1.39 -3.50 3.79
CA VAL A 43 1.79 -3.58 2.39
C VAL A 43 3.17 -2.94 2.21
N THR A 44 4.07 -3.62 1.54
CA THR A 44 5.39 -3.06 1.19
C THR A 44 5.31 -2.29 -0.11
N ILE A 45 5.73 -1.04 -0.09
CA ILE A 45 5.70 -0.11 -1.22
C ILE A 45 7.12 0.36 -1.54
N SER A 46 7.50 0.29 -2.79
CA SER A 46 8.84 0.63 -3.29
C SER A 46 8.92 1.97 -4.04
N SER A 47 7.79 2.49 -4.48
CA SER A 47 7.72 3.71 -5.29
C SER A 47 6.39 4.45 -5.12
N GLU A 48 6.38 5.74 -5.46
CA GLU A 48 5.15 6.55 -5.50
C GLU A 48 4.13 5.99 -6.51
N ALA A 49 4.58 5.41 -7.62
CA ALA A 49 3.68 4.81 -8.62
C ALA A 49 2.95 3.59 -8.03
N GLU A 50 3.65 2.74 -7.29
CA GLU A 50 3.07 1.60 -6.59
C GLU A 50 2.14 2.04 -5.45
N LEU A 51 2.48 3.14 -4.74
CA LEU A 51 1.62 3.76 -3.74
C LEU A 51 0.27 4.19 -4.36
N VAL A 52 0.31 4.83 -5.53
CA VAL A 52 -0.91 5.24 -6.27
C VAL A 52 -1.70 4.02 -6.75
N ASP A 53 -1.04 3.00 -7.28
CA ASP A 53 -1.73 1.80 -7.78
C ASP A 53 -2.43 1.05 -6.64
N THR A 54 -1.78 0.94 -5.49
CA THR A 54 -2.30 0.20 -4.33
C THR A 54 -3.30 1.01 -3.52
N PHE A 55 -2.97 2.27 -3.18
CA PHE A 55 -3.71 3.08 -2.22
C PHE A 55 -4.50 4.24 -2.82
N GLY A 56 -4.43 4.40 -4.15
CA GLY A 56 -5.14 5.44 -4.89
C GLY A 56 -4.41 6.78 -4.92
N LYS A 57 -4.94 7.72 -5.71
CA LYS A 57 -4.43 9.08 -5.83
C LYS A 57 -4.85 9.93 -4.61
N PRO A 58 -4.06 10.95 -4.25
CA PRO A 58 -4.47 11.90 -3.21
C PRO A 58 -5.65 12.76 -3.66
N ASP A 59 -6.47 13.18 -2.71
CA ASP A 59 -7.54 14.13 -2.90
C ASP A 59 -7.45 15.31 -1.91
N ALA A 60 -8.52 16.09 -1.77
CA ALA A 60 -8.55 17.24 -0.87
C ALA A 60 -8.53 16.87 0.63
N ASN A 61 -8.90 15.64 0.98
CA ASN A 61 -9.04 15.19 2.37
C ASN A 61 -7.83 14.40 2.86
N ASN A 62 -7.23 13.56 2.01
CA ASN A 62 -6.16 12.64 2.41
C ASN A 62 -4.75 13.02 1.92
N PHE A 63 -4.60 14.18 1.23
CA PHE A 63 -3.32 14.55 0.62
C PHE A 63 -2.15 14.60 1.61
N GLU A 64 -2.37 15.03 2.86
CA GLU A 64 -1.30 15.07 3.87
C GLU A 64 -0.82 13.67 4.21
N HIS A 65 -1.73 12.71 4.34
CA HIS A 65 -1.40 11.30 4.55
C HIS A 65 -0.65 10.71 3.36
N PHE A 66 -1.18 10.91 2.15
CA PHE A 66 -0.56 10.40 0.93
C PHE A 66 0.86 10.95 0.74
N PHE A 67 1.03 12.29 0.84
CA PHE A 67 2.34 12.90 0.61
C PHE A 67 3.33 12.66 1.75
N SER A 68 2.90 12.33 2.97
CA SER A 68 3.81 11.87 4.02
C SER A 68 4.52 10.57 3.60
N ALA A 69 3.78 9.62 3.05
CA ALA A 69 4.33 8.37 2.49
C ALA A 69 5.14 8.62 1.21
N ALA A 70 4.60 9.39 0.25
CA ALA A 70 5.23 9.66 -1.04
C ALA A 70 6.55 10.45 -0.90
N ASN A 71 6.63 11.39 0.03
CA ASN A 71 7.85 12.14 0.31
C ASN A 71 8.96 11.25 0.85
N PHE A 72 8.65 10.28 1.71
CA PHE A 72 9.63 9.28 2.15
C PHE A 72 10.16 8.46 0.96
N LEU A 73 9.26 8.00 0.08
CA LEU A 73 9.62 7.22 -1.11
C LEU A 73 10.47 8.01 -2.12
N ALA A 74 10.52 9.33 -2.03
CA ALA A 74 11.46 10.13 -2.83
C ALA A 74 12.93 9.92 -2.44
N TYR A 75 13.21 9.34 -1.27
CA TYR A 75 14.55 9.09 -0.72
C TYR A 75 14.88 7.61 -0.53
N SER A 76 13.87 6.77 -0.31
CA SER A 76 14.00 5.34 -0.04
C SER A 76 13.03 4.54 -0.93
N ASN A 77 13.35 3.28 -1.17
CA ASN A 77 12.52 2.34 -1.92
C ASN A 77 11.88 1.25 -1.04
N SER A 78 11.80 1.46 0.25
CA SER A 78 11.24 0.48 1.17
C SER A 78 10.39 1.16 2.25
N LEU A 79 9.08 1.16 2.03
CA LEU A 79 8.08 1.69 2.97
C LEU A 79 7.01 0.62 3.23
N ARG A 80 6.76 0.33 4.49
CA ARG A 80 5.63 -0.49 4.93
C ARG A 80 4.47 0.41 5.25
N VAL A 81 3.36 0.21 4.54
CA VAL A 81 2.17 1.08 4.66
C VAL A 81 1.00 0.27 5.17
N VAL A 82 0.26 0.84 6.12
CA VAL A 82 -1.02 0.32 6.61
C VAL A 82 -2.10 1.37 6.34
N ARG A 83 -3.18 0.96 5.69
CA ARG A 83 -4.38 1.77 5.59
C ARG A 83 -5.20 1.59 6.85
N ALA A 84 -5.42 2.66 7.60
CA ALA A 84 -6.19 2.64 8.84
C ALA A 84 -7.68 2.41 8.55
N THR A 85 -8.32 1.50 9.31
CA THR A 85 -9.77 1.31 9.24
C THR A 85 -10.48 2.49 9.90
N GLN A 86 -11.41 3.11 9.17
CA GLN A 86 -12.20 4.25 9.61
C GLN A 86 -13.66 3.84 9.83
N THR A 87 -14.37 4.62 10.63
CA THR A 87 -15.83 4.44 10.80
C THR A 87 -16.53 4.65 9.46
N SER A 88 -17.51 3.81 9.17
CA SER A 88 -18.32 3.84 7.93
C SER A 88 -17.55 3.46 6.65
N HIS A 89 -16.37 2.85 6.72
CA HIS A 89 -15.82 2.17 5.56
C HIS A 89 -16.78 1.10 5.07
N ALA A 90 -16.99 1.01 3.77
CA ALA A 90 -17.78 -0.05 3.16
C ALA A 90 -17.24 -0.42 1.78
N ASN A 91 -17.36 -1.71 1.44
CA ASN A 91 -17.07 -2.21 0.10
C ASN A 91 -18.30 -2.06 -0.79
N ALA A 92 -18.11 -1.57 -2.01
CA ALA A 92 -19.18 -1.56 -3.01
C ALA A 92 -19.57 -2.99 -3.39
N ASN A 93 -20.86 -3.23 -3.59
CA ASN A 93 -21.41 -4.55 -3.94
C ASN A 93 -22.65 -4.42 -4.80
N ASP A 94 -23.11 -5.50 -5.40
CA ASP A 94 -24.25 -5.53 -6.32
C ASP A 94 -25.62 -5.52 -5.64
N SER A 95 -25.69 -5.62 -4.30
CA SER A 95 -26.93 -5.43 -3.54
C SER A 95 -27.08 -4.02 -2.96
N GLY A 96 -25.99 -3.23 -2.92
CA GLY A 96 -25.94 -1.93 -2.25
C GLY A 96 -26.02 -2.00 -0.72
N SER A 97 -25.95 -3.19 -0.13
CA SER A 97 -25.91 -3.38 1.32
C SER A 97 -24.57 -2.91 1.89
N SER A 98 -24.59 -2.33 3.09
CA SER A 98 -23.35 -1.90 3.74
C SER A 98 -22.69 -3.07 4.47
N PHE A 99 -21.51 -3.47 4.05
CA PHE A 99 -20.64 -4.39 4.79
C PHE A 99 -19.17 -4.09 4.49
N LEU A 100 -18.27 -4.60 5.31
CA LEU A 100 -16.85 -4.33 5.26
C LEU A 100 -16.05 -5.62 5.19
N ILE A 101 -15.30 -5.79 4.11
CA ILE A 101 -14.20 -6.75 3.98
C ILE A 101 -12.91 -5.94 4.06
N LYS A 102 -12.12 -6.17 5.10
CA LYS A 102 -10.91 -5.38 5.37
C LYS A 102 -9.76 -5.74 4.42
N ASN A 103 -9.50 -7.03 4.29
CA ASN A 103 -8.38 -7.60 3.55
C ASN A 103 -8.66 -9.06 3.16
N LEU A 104 -7.65 -9.73 2.59
CA LEU A 104 -7.79 -11.11 2.15
C LEU A 104 -8.03 -12.10 3.29
N ASP A 105 -7.38 -11.90 4.44
CA ASP A 105 -7.55 -12.79 5.61
C ASP A 105 -8.99 -12.70 6.17
N ASP A 106 -9.54 -11.49 6.20
CA ASP A 106 -10.93 -11.26 6.61
C ASP A 106 -11.92 -11.88 5.61
N TYR A 107 -11.64 -11.76 4.30
CA TYR A 107 -12.42 -12.44 3.27
C TYR A 107 -12.39 -13.96 3.44
N ASP A 108 -11.22 -14.54 3.61
CA ASP A 108 -11.07 -15.99 3.75
C ASP A 108 -11.75 -16.53 5.02
N ALA A 109 -11.69 -15.78 6.11
CA ALA A 109 -12.27 -16.18 7.39
C ALA A 109 -13.81 -16.08 7.41
N ASN A 110 -14.39 -15.07 6.72
CA ASN A 110 -15.79 -14.72 6.94
C ASN A 110 -16.67 -14.80 5.67
N TYR A 111 -16.11 -14.75 4.46
CA TYR A 111 -16.90 -14.54 3.22
C TYR A 111 -16.64 -15.58 2.12
N ALA A 112 -15.52 -16.26 2.13
CA ALA A 112 -15.15 -17.23 1.09
C ALA A 112 -16.07 -18.48 1.04
N GLY A 113 -16.87 -18.71 2.08
CA GLY A 113 -17.81 -19.81 2.17
C GLY A 113 -19.11 -19.62 1.37
N GLY A 114 -19.41 -18.43 0.89
CA GLY A 114 -20.64 -18.13 0.15
C GLY A 114 -21.85 -18.00 1.08
N GLU A 115 -21.75 -17.20 2.12
CA GLU A 115 -22.89 -16.84 2.95
C GLU A 115 -23.61 -15.62 2.37
N ILE A 116 -24.95 -15.64 2.42
CA ILE A 116 -25.81 -14.61 1.84
C ILE A 116 -25.69 -13.31 2.63
N PHE A 117 -24.92 -12.36 2.11
CA PHE A 117 -24.81 -11.01 2.65
C PHE A 117 -25.76 -10.06 1.91
N GLY A 118 -26.99 -9.96 2.36
CA GLY A 118 -27.97 -9.04 1.80
C GLY A 118 -28.30 -9.26 0.32
N GLY A 119 -28.01 -10.45 -0.23
CA GLY A 119 -28.24 -10.79 -1.63
C GLY A 119 -27.14 -10.35 -2.61
N ALA A 120 -25.97 -9.95 -2.12
CA ALA A 120 -24.81 -9.63 -2.97
C ALA A 120 -24.17 -10.89 -3.54
N ASN A 121 -23.78 -10.86 -4.81
CA ASN A 121 -23.00 -11.92 -5.47
C ASN A 121 -21.53 -11.53 -5.62
N TYR A 122 -21.28 -10.25 -5.86
CA TYR A 122 -19.94 -9.68 -6.06
C TYR A 122 -19.72 -8.45 -5.17
N VAL A 123 -18.49 -8.30 -4.73
CA VAL A 123 -18.06 -7.18 -3.88
C VAL A 123 -16.69 -6.65 -4.34
N ALA A 124 -16.50 -5.33 -4.30
CA ALA A 124 -15.20 -4.73 -4.56
C ALA A 124 -14.16 -5.22 -3.53
N LYS A 125 -12.95 -5.59 -3.97
CA LYS A 125 -11.88 -6.13 -3.10
C LYS A 125 -11.44 -5.18 -2.00
N THR A 126 -11.57 -3.88 -2.23
CA THR A 126 -11.15 -2.87 -1.26
C THR A 126 -12.30 -1.93 -0.94
N ALA A 127 -12.43 -1.58 0.33
CA ALA A 127 -13.41 -0.61 0.78
C ALA A 127 -13.11 0.78 0.22
N GLY A 128 -14.16 1.52 -0.15
CA GLY A 128 -14.04 2.88 -0.66
C GLY A 128 -15.03 3.18 -1.78
N ALA A 129 -15.26 4.47 -2.01
CA ALA A 129 -16.16 4.97 -3.06
C ALA A 129 -15.70 4.59 -4.48
N HIS A 130 -14.41 4.31 -4.68
CA HIS A 130 -13.88 3.89 -5.97
C HIS A 130 -14.52 2.59 -6.49
N GLY A 131 -14.96 1.71 -5.59
CA GLY A 131 -15.65 0.47 -5.94
C GLY A 131 -17.01 0.68 -6.60
N ASN A 132 -17.64 1.85 -6.42
CA ASN A 132 -18.91 2.20 -7.05
C ASN A 132 -18.80 2.39 -8.57
N ASN A 133 -17.60 2.48 -9.12
CA ASN A 133 -17.36 2.56 -10.57
C ASN A 133 -17.25 1.18 -11.23
N LEU A 134 -17.38 0.09 -10.48
CA LEU A 134 -17.24 -1.27 -11.00
C LEU A 134 -18.58 -1.83 -11.45
N LEU A 135 -18.57 -2.42 -12.64
CA LEU A 135 -19.63 -3.26 -13.18
C LEU A 135 -19.10 -4.67 -13.37
N VAL A 136 -19.80 -5.67 -12.84
CA VAL A 136 -19.51 -7.09 -13.12
C VAL A 136 -20.56 -7.62 -14.08
N SER A 137 -20.14 -8.04 -15.26
CA SER A 137 -21.02 -8.69 -16.23
C SER A 137 -20.76 -10.20 -16.25
N THR A 138 -21.82 -10.97 -16.07
CA THR A 138 -21.77 -12.44 -16.00
C THR A 138 -22.53 -13.03 -17.18
N CYS A 139 -21.89 -13.97 -17.90
CA CYS A 139 -22.53 -14.77 -18.95
C CYS A 139 -22.53 -16.26 -18.54
N PRO A 140 -23.62 -16.78 -17.96
CA PRO A 140 -23.64 -18.06 -17.27
C PRO A 140 -23.96 -19.27 -18.14
N SER A 141 -24.29 -19.09 -19.44
CA SER A 141 -24.66 -20.19 -20.34
C SER A 141 -24.47 -19.82 -21.81
N ALA A 142 -24.54 -20.81 -22.69
CA ALA A 142 -24.53 -20.59 -24.13
C ALA A 142 -25.73 -19.75 -24.60
N THR A 143 -26.89 -19.92 -23.98
CA THR A 143 -28.10 -19.12 -24.26
C THR A 143 -27.91 -17.67 -23.84
N ALA A 144 -27.31 -17.43 -22.67
CA ALA A 144 -26.96 -16.08 -22.23
C ALA A 144 -25.95 -15.39 -23.18
N TYR A 145 -25.01 -16.16 -23.76
CA TYR A 145 -24.02 -15.65 -24.70
C TYR A 145 -24.63 -15.26 -26.06
N SER A 146 -25.48 -16.12 -26.65
CA SER A 146 -26.18 -15.84 -27.90
C SER A 146 -27.50 -16.58 -27.95
N GLN A 147 -28.58 -15.86 -28.13
CA GLN A 147 -29.93 -16.37 -28.11
C GLN A 147 -30.76 -15.79 -29.24
N GLU A 148 -31.51 -16.64 -29.95
CA GLU A 148 -32.66 -16.23 -30.71
C GLU A 148 -33.85 -16.06 -29.77
N LEU A 149 -34.38 -14.84 -29.69
CA LEU A 149 -35.47 -14.55 -28.76
C LEU A 149 -36.75 -15.28 -29.20
N ALA A 150 -37.58 -15.65 -28.25
CA ALA A 150 -38.85 -16.35 -28.50
C ALA A 150 -39.79 -15.51 -29.38
N SER A 151 -40.76 -16.15 -30.00
CA SER A 151 -41.73 -15.47 -30.87
C SER A 151 -42.61 -14.43 -30.17
N GLY A 152 -42.66 -14.44 -28.83
CA GLY A 152 -43.29 -13.39 -28.02
C GLY A 152 -42.41 -12.18 -27.73
N ASN A 153 -41.20 -12.12 -28.34
CA ASN A 153 -40.28 -10.99 -28.24
C ASN A 153 -39.69 -10.69 -29.64
N SER A 154 -40.60 -10.56 -30.61
CA SER A 154 -40.27 -10.17 -31.99
C SER A 154 -40.44 -8.65 -32.19
N VAL A 155 -40.11 -8.17 -33.37
CA VAL A 155 -40.33 -6.79 -33.75
C VAL A 155 -41.83 -6.50 -33.83
N ASN A 156 -42.30 -5.46 -33.18
CA ASN A 156 -43.68 -4.99 -33.17
C ASN A 156 -43.79 -3.69 -33.98
N GLY A 157 -44.24 -3.85 -35.24
CA GLY A 157 -44.27 -2.77 -36.24
C GLY A 157 -42.94 -2.69 -37.04
N ALA A 158 -43.07 -2.43 -38.36
CA ALA A 158 -41.93 -2.38 -39.26
C ALA A 158 -41.00 -1.20 -38.97
N GLY A 159 -39.67 -1.43 -39.03
CA GLY A 159 -38.63 -0.41 -38.96
C GLY A 159 -38.15 -0.01 -40.37
N ALA A 160 -38.01 1.29 -40.63
CA ALA A 160 -37.50 1.84 -41.89
C ALA A 160 -35.97 1.97 -41.90
N VAL A 161 -35.37 2.03 -43.07
CA VAL A 161 -33.95 2.33 -43.24
C VAL A 161 -33.59 3.64 -42.56
N GLY A 162 -32.59 3.65 -41.72
CA GLY A 162 -32.13 4.80 -40.96
C GLY A 162 -32.75 4.96 -39.57
N ASP A 163 -33.80 4.20 -39.22
CA ASP A 163 -34.38 4.23 -37.88
C ASP A 163 -33.35 3.79 -36.84
N THR A 164 -33.26 4.54 -35.76
CA THR A 164 -32.37 4.25 -34.62
C THR A 164 -33.12 3.62 -33.42
N THR A 165 -34.46 3.47 -33.60
CA THR A 165 -35.34 2.85 -32.61
C THR A 165 -36.25 1.83 -33.27
N ILE A 166 -36.62 0.80 -32.52
CA ILE A 166 -37.62 -0.20 -32.95
C ILE A 166 -38.45 -0.62 -31.74
N THR A 167 -39.72 -0.86 -31.95
CA THR A 167 -40.58 -1.44 -30.91
C THR A 167 -40.47 -2.95 -30.98
N VAL A 168 -40.47 -3.64 -29.86
CA VAL A 168 -40.52 -5.10 -29.74
C VAL A 168 -41.74 -5.49 -28.92
N ASP A 169 -42.13 -6.76 -28.93
CA ASP A 169 -43.31 -7.20 -28.18
C ASP A 169 -43.12 -7.05 -26.68
N ASP A 170 -41.95 -7.45 -26.15
CA ASP A 170 -41.62 -7.36 -24.73
C ASP A 170 -40.10 -7.34 -24.54
N VAL A 171 -39.53 -6.25 -24.01
CA VAL A 171 -38.09 -6.09 -23.80
C VAL A 171 -37.57 -6.81 -22.56
N ASP A 172 -38.41 -7.12 -21.60
CA ASP A 172 -38.05 -7.75 -20.32
C ASP A 172 -38.77 -9.08 -20.07
N LEU A 173 -39.25 -9.72 -21.14
CA LEU A 173 -39.85 -11.05 -21.08
C LEU A 173 -38.85 -12.03 -20.44
N ALA A 174 -39.27 -12.73 -19.39
CA ALA A 174 -38.45 -13.71 -18.67
C ALA A 174 -37.71 -14.65 -19.65
N SER A 175 -36.42 -14.85 -19.44
CA SER A 175 -35.48 -15.60 -20.30
C SER A 175 -35.18 -14.98 -21.67
N ASN A 176 -35.73 -13.81 -22.02
CA ASN A 176 -35.55 -13.14 -23.30
C ASN A 176 -35.23 -11.64 -23.16
N VAL A 177 -34.63 -11.22 -22.07
CA VAL A 177 -34.36 -9.82 -21.75
C VAL A 177 -33.35 -9.21 -22.73
N ILE A 178 -33.64 -8.00 -23.22
CA ILE A 178 -32.70 -7.17 -23.99
C ILE A 178 -32.11 -6.12 -23.07
N ASN A 179 -30.78 -6.12 -22.90
CA ASN A 179 -30.08 -5.18 -22.05
C ASN A 179 -29.38 -4.07 -22.86
N VAL A 180 -29.15 -2.92 -22.25
CA VAL A 180 -28.30 -1.89 -22.81
C VAL A 180 -26.89 -2.45 -23.02
N GLY A 181 -26.36 -2.23 -24.24
CA GLY A 181 -25.06 -2.77 -24.66
C GLY A 181 -25.14 -4.10 -25.40
N ASP A 182 -26.20 -4.88 -25.29
CA ASP A 182 -26.37 -6.13 -26.07
C ASP A 182 -26.25 -5.84 -27.57
N ILE A 183 -25.74 -6.84 -28.29
CA ILE A 183 -25.66 -6.80 -29.75
C ILE A 183 -26.83 -7.58 -30.33
N ILE A 184 -27.67 -6.90 -31.11
CA ILE A 184 -28.84 -7.51 -31.72
C ILE A 184 -28.73 -7.60 -33.23
N GLN A 185 -29.39 -8.61 -33.79
CA GLN A 185 -29.61 -8.81 -35.22
C GLN A 185 -31.11 -9.06 -35.45
N PHE A 186 -31.59 -8.65 -36.61
CA PHE A 186 -32.97 -8.91 -37.04
C PHE A 186 -32.99 -9.97 -38.15
N SER A 187 -33.96 -10.85 -38.16
CA SER A 187 -34.14 -11.80 -39.26
C SER A 187 -34.52 -11.08 -40.56
N SER A 188 -34.24 -11.72 -41.71
CA SER A 188 -34.51 -11.14 -43.01
C SER A 188 -36.00 -10.96 -43.28
N THR A 189 -36.84 -11.83 -42.69
CA THR A 189 -38.33 -11.76 -42.79
C THR A 189 -38.96 -12.24 -41.48
N ALA A 190 -40.24 -11.97 -41.30
CA ALA A 190 -41.03 -12.39 -40.14
C ALA A 190 -41.08 -13.91 -39.92
N ALA A 191 -40.93 -14.71 -40.97
CA ALA A 191 -41.11 -16.15 -40.93
C ALA A 191 -39.81 -16.97 -40.91
N THR A 192 -38.64 -16.29 -40.93
CA THR A 192 -37.34 -16.99 -41.05
C THR A 192 -36.45 -16.78 -39.84
N THR A 193 -35.61 -17.77 -39.58
CA THR A 193 -34.51 -17.73 -38.63
C THR A 193 -33.19 -17.34 -39.31
N ASP A 194 -33.27 -16.76 -40.50
CA ASP A 194 -32.10 -16.32 -41.28
C ASP A 194 -31.71 -14.93 -40.86
N PHE A 195 -30.61 -14.82 -40.12
CA PHE A 195 -30.03 -13.57 -39.65
C PHE A 195 -28.88 -13.17 -40.58
N ASP A 196 -28.96 -11.98 -41.17
CA ASP A 196 -27.92 -11.48 -42.07
C ASP A 196 -26.59 -11.33 -41.30
N ASP A 197 -25.61 -12.14 -41.69
CA ASP A 197 -24.27 -12.03 -41.16
C ASP A 197 -23.63 -10.70 -41.56
N GLY A 198 -23.33 -9.86 -40.59
CA GLY A 198 -22.72 -8.57 -40.79
C GLY A 198 -23.62 -7.34 -40.49
N GLU A 199 -24.90 -7.56 -40.20
CA GLU A 199 -25.78 -6.48 -39.71
C GLU A 199 -26.01 -6.59 -38.22
N PHE A 200 -25.11 -6.00 -37.45
CA PHE A 200 -25.19 -5.95 -36.00
C PHE A 200 -25.54 -4.56 -35.52
N TYR A 201 -26.32 -4.48 -34.44
CA TYR A 201 -26.70 -3.24 -33.80
C TYR A 201 -26.46 -3.35 -32.31
N ARG A 202 -25.78 -2.34 -31.74
CA ARG A 202 -25.57 -2.25 -30.30
C ARG A 202 -26.72 -1.47 -29.68
N VAL A 203 -27.39 -2.06 -28.72
CA VAL A 203 -28.45 -1.43 -27.93
C VAL A 203 -27.84 -0.31 -27.07
N THR A 204 -28.38 0.90 -27.18
CA THR A 204 -27.95 2.09 -26.42
C THR A 204 -28.94 2.51 -25.35
N ALA A 205 -30.23 2.19 -25.52
CA ALA A 205 -31.25 2.38 -24.49
C ALA A 205 -32.38 1.36 -24.65
N VAL A 206 -33.04 1.04 -23.56
CA VAL A 206 -34.23 0.19 -23.51
C VAL A 206 -35.29 0.91 -22.68
N ASN A 207 -36.49 1.04 -23.23
CA ASN A 207 -37.65 1.57 -22.51
C ASN A 207 -38.64 0.44 -22.25
N THR A 208 -38.67 -0.04 -21.01
CA THR A 208 -39.56 -1.15 -20.59
C THR A 208 -41.01 -0.77 -20.56
N GLY A 209 -41.36 0.53 -20.39
CA GLY A 209 -42.74 1.00 -20.38
C GLY A 209 -43.41 1.08 -21.75
N THR A 210 -42.60 1.19 -22.82
CA THR A 210 -43.07 1.30 -24.21
C THR A 210 -42.53 0.20 -25.12
N ASN A 211 -41.69 -0.68 -24.60
CA ASN A 211 -41.01 -1.76 -25.30
C ASN A 211 -40.17 -1.26 -26.51
N VAL A 212 -39.58 -0.06 -26.38
CA VAL A 212 -38.76 0.53 -27.44
C VAL A 212 -37.29 0.28 -27.16
N VAL A 213 -36.60 -0.26 -28.13
CA VAL A 213 -35.14 -0.46 -28.14
C VAL A 213 -34.50 0.60 -29.02
N THR A 214 -33.56 1.37 -28.45
CA THR A 214 -32.72 2.32 -29.16
C THR A 214 -31.37 1.68 -29.43
N PHE A 215 -30.83 1.85 -30.64
CA PHE A 215 -29.58 1.19 -31.04
C PHE A 215 -28.78 2.00 -32.06
N VAL A 216 -27.53 1.61 -32.26
CA VAL A 216 -26.61 2.12 -33.26
C VAL A 216 -25.96 0.94 -34.00
N GLN A 217 -25.48 1.17 -35.22
CA GLN A 217 -24.74 0.14 -35.96
C GLN A 217 -23.46 -0.26 -35.20
N HIS A 218 -23.22 -1.55 -35.10
CA HIS A 218 -22.03 -2.14 -34.48
C HIS A 218 -21.10 -2.74 -35.56
N PRO A 219 -19.78 -2.55 -35.51
CA PRO A 219 -18.98 -1.78 -34.52
C PRO A 219 -18.90 -0.28 -34.77
N ARG A 220 -19.59 0.27 -35.77
CA ARG A 220 -19.48 1.66 -36.23
C ARG A 220 -19.82 2.69 -35.14
N GLY A 221 -20.71 2.37 -34.21
CA GLY A 221 -21.11 3.26 -33.12
C GLY A 221 -22.07 4.40 -33.51
N SER A 222 -22.55 4.43 -34.76
CA SER A 222 -23.50 5.45 -35.25
C SER A 222 -24.34 4.89 -36.40
N GLY A 223 -25.49 5.54 -36.69
CA GLY A 223 -26.41 5.14 -37.73
C GLY A 223 -27.45 4.11 -37.27
N GLY A 224 -28.58 4.07 -37.98
CA GLY A 224 -29.73 3.20 -37.73
C GLY A 224 -29.76 2.00 -38.68
N LEU A 225 -30.97 1.45 -38.86
CA LEU A 225 -31.20 0.26 -39.69
C LEU A 225 -30.62 0.41 -41.09
N LYS A 226 -29.92 -0.59 -41.57
CA LYS A 226 -29.36 -0.62 -42.94
C LYS A 226 -30.39 -1.08 -43.98
N ARG A 227 -31.44 -1.75 -43.54
CA ARG A 227 -32.56 -2.25 -44.36
C ARG A 227 -33.88 -2.10 -43.62
N VAL A 228 -34.96 -2.29 -44.33
CA VAL A 228 -36.30 -2.39 -43.73
C VAL A 228 -36.35 -3.68 -42.89
N VAL A 229 -36.80 -3.55 -41.66
CA VAL A 229 -37.09 -4.69 -40.78
C VAL A 229 -38.61 -4.85 -40.73
N ALA A 230 -39.12 -6.01 -41.11
CA ALA A 230 -40.54 -6.29 -41.16
C ALA A 230 -41.15 -6.43 -39.75
N ASP A 231 -42.44 -6.20 -39.64
CA ASP A 231 -43.20 -6.57 -38.46
C ASP A 231 -43.06 -8.07 -38.21
N ASN A 232 -43.02 -8.49 -36.93
CA ASN A 232 -42.79 -9.85 -36.48
C ASN A 232 -41.42 -10.46 -36.90
N SER A 233 -40.45 -9.65 -37.33
CA SER A 233 -39.07 -10.15 -37.54
C SER A 233 -38.49 -10.64 -36.22
N ARG A 234 -37.81 -11.80 -36.29
CA ARG A 234 -37.15 -12.34 -35.11
C ARG A 234 -35.90 -11.56 -34.73
N ILE A 235 -35.57 -11.60 -33.45
CA ILE A 235 -34.44 -10.91 -32.87
C ILE A 235 -33.46 -11.96 -32.35
N LYS A 236 -32.19 -11.85 -32.73
CA LYS A 236 -31.08 -12.59 -32.14
C LYS A 236 -30.26 -11.65 -31.30
N ARG A 237 -30.10 -11.99 -30.04
CA ARG A 237 -29.29 -11.24 -29.09
C ARG A 237 -27.94 -11.94 -28.89
N ARG A 238 -26.86 -11.15 -28.77
CA ARG A 238 -25.56 -11.57 -28.26
C ARG A 238 -25.21 -10.73 -27.04
N TRP A 239 -24.56 -11.36 -26.07
CA TRP A 239 -24.03 -10.68 -24.89
C TRP A 239 -23.04 -9.58 -25.28
N ARG A 240 -23.10 -8.42 -24.62
CA ARG A 240 -22.33 -7.22 -24.99
C ARG A 240 -20.81 -7.40 -24.99
N TYR A 241 -20.28 -8.34 -24.21
CA TYR A 241 -18.84 -8.61 -24.09
C TYR A 241 -18.42 -9.92 -24.77
N TYR A 242 -19.18 -10.39 -25.74
CA TYR A 242 -18.93 -11.64 -26.47
C TYR A 242 -17.55 -11.67 -27.16
N ASP A 243 -16.99 -10.51 -27.51
CA ASP A 243 -15.69 -10.31 -28.17
C ASP A 243 -14.53 -10.07 -27.17
N ALA A 244 -14.83 -9.91 -25.88
CA ALA A 244 -13.85 -9.71 -24.82
C ALA A 244 -13.38 -11.02 -24.18
N VAL A 245 -13.99 -12.14 -24.55
CA VAL A 245 -13.73 -13.48 -23.96
C VAL A 245 -13.29 -14.47 -25.02
N ASP A 246 -12.35 -15.31 -24.66
CA ASP A 246 -11.84 -16.35 -25.53
C ASP A 246 -12.69 -17.62 -25.50
N GLY A 247 -12.65 -18.39 -26.60
CA GLY A 247 -13.22 -19.73 -26.66
C GLY A 247 -14.72 -19.81 -26.92
N GLY A 248 -15.39 -18.70 -27.29
CA GLY A 248 -16.81 -18.68 -27.66
C GLY A 248 -17.76 -18.91 -26.47
N ALA A 249 -18.98 -19.37 -26.74
CA ALA A 249 -20.02 -19.52 -25.72
C ALA A 249 -19.59 -20.48 -24.58
N PRO A 250 -19.98 -20.19 -23.33
CA PRO A 250 -19.72 -21.09 -22.21
C PRO A 250 -20.64 -22.32 -22.29
N GLY A 251 -20.11 -23.49 -21.95
CA GLY A 251 -20.84 -24.75 -22.06
C GLY A 251 -20.50 -25.72 -20.94
N THR A 252 -19.93 -26.86 -21.31
CA THR A 252 -19.48 -27.89 -20.36
C THR A 252 -17.97 -28.08 -20.51
N SER A 253 -17.24 -27.90 -19.44
CA SER A 253 -15.81 -28.14 -19.43
C SER A 253 -15.49 -29.62 -19.56
N LYS A 254 -14.28 -29.92 -20.08
CA LYS A 254 -13.82 -31.33 -20.19
C LYS A 254 -13.77 -32.00 -18.80
N PHE A 255 -13.37 -31.28 -17.75
CA PHE A 255 -13.32 -31.81 -16.39
C PHE A 255 -14.69 -32.31 -15.91
N VAL A 256 -15.73 -31.53 -16.14
CA VAL A 256 -17.10 -31.84 -15.72
C VAL A 256 -17.73 -32.88 -16.62
N SER A 257 -17.51 -32.82 -17.94
CA SER A 257 -17.96 -33.82 -18.90
C SER A 257 -17.40 -35.23 -18.62
N ASP A 258 -16.13 -35.33 -18.27
CA ASP A 258 -15.47 -36.60 -17.89
C ASP A 258 -16.09 -37.21 -16.60
N ARG A 259 -16.85 -36.42 -15.83
CA ARG A 259 -17.55 -36.80 -14.58
C ARG A 259 -19.07 -36.91 -14.75
N SER A 260 -19.55 -36.96 -15.99
CA SER A 260 -20.98 -37.04 -16.35
C SER A 260 -21.81 -35.85 -15.84
N GLY A 261 -21.17 -34.68 -15.67
CA GLY A 261 -21.84 -33.42 -15.38
C GLY A 261 -22.03 -32.56 -16.63
N ALA A 262 -22.72 -31.41 -16.50
CA ALA A 262 -22.98 -30.50 -17.62
C ALA A 262 -23.19 -29.06 -17.20
N ASN A 263 -22.97 -28.09 -18.14
CA ASN A 263 -23.30 -26.67 -18.06
C ASN A 263 -22.55 -25.89 -16.95
N ASP A 264 -21.32 -26.27 -16.69
CA ASP A 264 -20.54 -25.66 -15.63
C ASP A 264 -19.84 -24.36 -16.03
N GLU A 265 -19.58 -24.13 -17.34
CA GLU A 265 -18.82 -22.96 -17.76
C GLU A 265 -19.59 -21.64 -17.60
N ILE A 266 -18.86 -20.56 -17.30
CA ILE A 266 -19.35 -19.20 -17.08
C ILE A 266 -18.27 -18.19 -17.47
N HIS A 267 -18.65 -17.04 -18.03
CA HIS A 267 -17.76 -15.91 -18.30
C HIS A 267 -18.05 -14.77 -17.33
N ILE A 268 -16.98 -14.08 -16.93
CA ILE A 268 -17.04 -12.86 -16.09
C ILE A 268 -16.22 -11.77 -16.77
N VAL A 269 -16.79 -10.57 -16.88
CA VAL A 269 -16.08 -9.37 -17.33
C VAL A 269 -16.29 -8.27 -16.29
N ILE A 270 -15.19 -7.66 -15.87
CA ILE A 270 -15.18 -6.56 -14.91
C ILE A 270 -14.84 -5.28 -15.67
N VAL A 271 -15.63 -4.25 -15.45
CA VAL A 271 -15.62 -3.02 -16.24
C VAL A 271 -15.56 -1.80 -15.33
N ASP A 272 -14.84 -0.77 -15.76
CA ASP A 272 -14.92 0.58 -15.21
C ASP A 272 -16.16 1.28 -15.79
N GLU A 273 -17.29 1.23 -15.07
CA GLU A 273 -18.58 1.65 -15.59
C GLU A 273 -18.60 3.13 -15.97
N ASP A 274 -18.20 3.97 -15.04
CA ASP A 274 -18.26 5.44 -15.17
C ASP A 274 -16.91 6.08 -15.53
N GLY A 275 -15.85 5.29 -15.69
CA GLY A 275 -14.51 5.79 -16.00
C GLY A 275 -13.76 6.36 -14.78
N GLY A 276 -14.23 6.12 -13.56
CA GLY A 276 -13.61 6.64 -12.35
C GLY A 276 -12.25 5.99 -12.01
N ILE A 277 -11.95 4.83 -12.58
CA ILE A 277 -10.70 4.11 -12.38
C ILE A 277 -9.70 4.41 -13.47
N THR A 278 -10.10 4.28 -14.74
CA THR A 278 -9.22 4.41 -15.91
C THR A 278 -9.29 5.79 -16.58
N GLY A 279 -10.34 6.55 -16.32
CA GLY A 279 -10.68 7.80 -17.04
C GLY A 279 -11.53 7.56 -18.28
N VAL A 280 -11.88 6.30 -18.62
CA VAL A 280 -12.65 5.94 -19.82
C VAL A 280 -13.88 5.11 -19.40
N PRO A 281 -15.10 5.64 -19.49
CA PRO A 281 -16.32 4.90 -19.18
C PRO A 281 -16.46 3.65 -20.05
N GLY A 282 -16.82 2.53 -19.44
CA GLY A 282 -17.02 1.25 -20.11
C GLY A 282 -15.74 0.50 -20.47
N GLN A 283 -14.57 0.94 -19.98
CA GLN A 283 -13.29 0.25 -20.18
C GLN A 283 -13.29 -1.09 -19.45
N ILE A 284 -12.99 -2.18 -20.18
CA ILE A 284 -12.81 -3.50 -19.60
C ILE A 284 -11.51 -3.51 -18.78
N LEU A 285 -11.64 -3.89 -17.51
CA LEU A 285 -10.53 -4.03 -16.56
C LEU A 285 -10.00 -5.46 -16.57
N GLU A 286 -10.89 -6.45 -16.50
CA GLU A 286 -10.56 -7.87 -16.45
C GLU A 286 -11.61 -8.70 -17.22
N ALA A 287 -11.18 -9.77 -17.86
CA ALA A 287 -12.06 -10.73 -18.52
C ALA A 287 -11.60 -12.14 -18.17
N PHE A 288 -12.52 -12.93 -17.65
CA PHE A 288 -12.29 -14.34 -17.28
C PHE A 288 -13.19 -15.23 -18.13
N SER A 289 -12.55 -16.08 -18.92
CA SER A 289 -13.23 -16.95 -19.87
C SER A 289 -13.37 -18.37 -19.31
N LYS A 290 -14.55 -18.99 -19.48
CA LYS A 290 -14.80 -20.40 -19.17
C LYS A 290 -14.38 -20.85 -17.78
N LEU A 291 -14.66 -20.00 -16.77
CA LEU A 291 -14.59 -20.41 -15.37
C LEU A 291 -15.64 -21.48 -15.10
N SER A 292 -15.44 -22.29 -14.07
CA SER A 292 -16.38 -23.36 -13.71
C SER A 292 -17.19 -22.99 -12.46
N LYS A 293 -18.48 -23.39 -12.48
CA LYS A 293 -19.38 -23.38 -11.32
C LYS A 293 -19.14 -24.56 -10.38
N ALA A 294 -18.37 -25.59 -10.83
CA ALA A 294 -18.08 -26.77 -10.03
C ALA A 294 -16.93 -26.52 -9.04
N ALA A 295 -17.15 -26.78 -7.77
CA ALA A 295 -16.20 -26.48 -6.70
C ALA A 295 -14.85 -27.24 -6.82
N ASP A 296 -14.86 -28.44 -7.40
CA ASP A 296 -13.69 -29.29 -7.61
C ASP A 296 -13.08 -29.17 -9.00
N ALA A 297 -13.56 -28.22 -9.84
CA ALA A 297 -13.09 -28.07 -11.22
C ALA A 297 -11.62 -27.66 -11.30
N LYS A 298 -10.94 -28.30 -12.28
CA LYS A 298 -9.53 -28.02 -12.55
C LYS A 298 -9.28 -27.75 -14.03
N THR A 299 -8.28 -26.92 -14.30
CA THR A 299 -7.71 -26.72 -15.62
C THR A 299 -6.94 -27.98 -16.07
N PRO A 300 -6.61 -28.11 -17.37
CA PRO A 300 -5.74 -29.22 -17.85
C PRO A 300 -4.36 -29.25 -17.17
N GLN A 301 -3.89 -28.11 -16.62
CA GLN A 301 -2.61 -27.98 -15.88
C GLN A 301 -2.72 -28.40 -14.42
N GLY A 302 -3.95 -28.58 -13.90
CA GLY A 302 -4.21 -29.02 -12.53
C GLY A 302 -4.59 -27.91 -11.56
N ASP A 303 -4.56 -26.65 -11.98
CA ASP A 303 -4.97 -25.49 -11.17
C ASP A 303 -6.50 -25.46 -11.01
N SER A 304 -6.99 -24.81 -9.96
CA SER A 304 -8.42 -24.60 -9.76
C SER A 304 -9.00 -23.72 -10.87
N ASN A 305 -10.10 -24.18 -11.48
CA ASN A 305 -10.90 -23.39 -12.41
C ASN A 305 -12.24 -22.93 -11.79
N TYR A 306 -12.41 -23.15 -10.49
CA TYR A 306 -13.60 -22.74 -9.76
C TYR A 306 -13.67 -21.23 -9.66
N LEU A 307 -14.80 -20.62 -10.09
CA LEU A 307 -14.97 -19.18 -10.20
C LEU A 307 -14.58 -18.42 -8.93
N PRO A 308 -15.10 -18.78 -7.72
CA PRO A 308 -14.71 -18.09 -6.48
C PRO A 308 -13.20 -18.11 -6.21
N THR A 309 -12.56 -19.26 -6.43
CA THR A 309 -11.10 -19.42 -6.23
C THR A 309 -10.30 -18.59 -7.24
N VAL A 310 -10.74 -18.55 -8.49
CA VAL A 310 -10.06 -17.77 -9.54
C VAL A 310 -10.19 -16.28 -9.26
N LEU A 311 -11.40 -15.77 -8.95
CA LEU A 311 -11.60 -14.36 -8.61
C LEU A 311 -10.82 -13.98 -7.34
N ARG A 312 -10.82 -14.84 -6.32
CA ARG A 312 -10.02 -14.63 -5.11
C ARG A 312 -8.54 -14.40 -5.42
N ASN A 313 -7.96 -15.24 -6.29
CA ASN A 313 -6.52 -15.27 -6.52
C ASN A 313 -6.06 -14.32 -7.64
N GLN A 314 -6.86 -14.11 -8.67
CA GLN A 314 -6.42 -13.45 -9.90
C GLN A 314 -7.08 -12.10 -10.14
N SER A 315 -8.34 -11.88 -9.71
CA SER A 315 -8.95 -10.56 -9.84
C SER A 315 -8.27 -9.55 -8.93
N LYS A 316 -8.06 -8.34 -9.43
CA LYS A 316 -7.58 -7.18 -8.65
C LYS A 316 -8.73 -6.32 -8.12
N HIS A 317 -9.95 -6.54 -8.61
CA HIS A 317 -11.06 -5.60 -8.42
C HIS A 317 -12.20 -6.16 -7.59
N VAL A 318 -12.53 -7.46 -7.72
CA VAL A 318 -13.70 -8.03 -7.06
C VAL A 318 -13.43 -9.37 -6.37
N TYR A 319 -14.21 -9.62 -5.32
CA TYR A 319 -14.42 -10.94 -4.73
C TYR A 319 -15.80 -11.46 -5.15
N TRP A 320 -15.94 -12.77 -5.21
CA TRP A 320 -17.22 -13.45 -5.16
C TRP A 320 -17.65 -13.64 -3.70
N VAL A 321 -18.94 -13.47 -3.38
CA VAL A 321 -19.45 -13.68 -2.02
C VAL A 321 -20.66 -14.62 -1.96
N ASP A 322 -21.42 -14.75 -3.06
CA ASP A 322 -22.51 -15.73 -3.14
C ASP A 322 -22.91 -16.00 -4.60
N TRP A 323 -23.70 -17.04 -4.80
CA TRP A 323 -24.30 -17.38 -6.08
C TRP A 323 -25.68 -16.74 -6.24
N PRO A 324 -26.10 -16.35 -7.45
CA PRO A 324 -27.45 -15.89 -7.69
C PRO A 324 -28.45 -17.03 -7.41
N THR A 325 -29.60 -16.70 -6.83
CA THR A 325 -30.65 -17.67 -6.44
C THR A 325 -31.15 -18.52 -7.60
N ALA A 326 -31.06 -18.02 -8.85
CA ALA A 326 -31.37 -18.79 -10.06
C ALA A 326 -30.33 -19.86 -10.39
N GLY A 327 -29.17 -19.83 -9.76
CA GLY A 327 -28.01 -20.71 -10.02
C GLY A 327 -28.05 -22.00 -9.20
N THR A 328 -29.09 -22.81 -9.32
CA THR A 328 -29.17 -24.10 -8.60
C THR A 328 -28.00 -25.02 -8.97
N ASN A 329 -27.47 -25.73 -7.98
CA ASN A 329 -26.30 -26.60 -8.01
C ASN A 329 -24.95 -25.88 -8.23
N TRP A 330 -24.92 -24.55 -8.39
CA TRP A 330 -23.65 -23.83 -8.49
C TRP A 330 -22.88 -23.97 -7.16
N GLY A 331 -21.59 -24.25 -7.24
CA GLY A 331 -20.77 -24.57 -6.05
C GLY A 331 -20.75 -26.05 -5.64
N SER A 332 -21.53 -26.91 -6.29
CA SER A 332 -21.46 -28.37 -6.07
C SER A 332 -20.24 -28.98 -6.76
N ASN A 333 -19.83 -30.20 -6.33
CA ASN A 333 -18.80 -30.96 -7.04
C ASN A 333 -19.32 -31.49 -8.38
N ALA A 334 -18.43 -31.68 -9.36
CA ALA A 334 -18.78 -31.97 -10.75
C ALA A 334 -19.51 -33.31 -11.01
N THR A 335 -19.26 -34.34 -10.18
CA THR A 335 -19.67 -35.72 -10.48
C THR A 335 -21.19 -35.88 -10.55
N GLY A 336 -21.70 -36.14 -11.77
CA GLY A 336 -23.11 -36.39 -12.04
C GLY A 336 -24.03 -35.15 -11.91
N VAL A 337 -23.45 -33.94 -11.81
CA VAL A 337 -24.21 -32.73 -11.57
C VAL A 337 -24.43 -31.94 -12.87
N THR A 338 -25.69 -31.63 -13.17
CA THR A 338 -26.06 -30.63 -14.17
C THR A 338 -26.27 -29.29 -13.51
N PHE A 339 -25.42 -28.33 -13.81
CA PHE A 339 -25.52 -26.96 -13.31
C PHE A 339 -26.60 -26.21 -14.08
N THR A 340 -27.38 -25.38 -13.37
CA THR A 340 -28.45 -24.59 -14.02
C THR A 340 -27.84 -23.65 -15.06
N ALA A 341 -28.31 -23.75 -16.30
CA ALA A 341 -28.03 -22.82 -17.36
C ALA A 341 -29.02 -21.65 -17.23
N VAL A 342 -28.56 -20.53 -16.69
CA VAL A 342 -29.36 -19.29 -16.65
C VAL A 342 -29.28 -18.64 -18.02
N ASP A 343 -30.45 -18.38 -18.65
CA ASP A 343 -30.53 -18.01 -20.07
C ASP A 343 -30.23 -16.52 -20.36
N THR A 344 -30.12 -15.70 -19.31
CA THR A 344 -29.85 -14.27 -19.44
C THR A 344 -28.50 -13.91 -18.83
N PRO A 345 -27.71 -13.03 -19.49
CA PRO A 345 -26.52 -12.45 -18.85
C PRO A 345 -26.97 -11.46 -17.76
N SER A 346 -26.16 -11.31 -16.71
CA SER A 346 -26.38 -10.30 -15.70
C SER A 346 -25.41 -9.13 -15.85
N LEU A 347 -25.87 -7.97 -15.40
CA LEU A 347 -25.08 -6.73 -15.25
C LEU A 347 -25.24 -6.27 -13.80
N ALA A 348 -24.20 -6.36 -13.04
CA ALA A 348 -24.18 -6.05 -11.62
C ALA A 348 -23.31 -4.80 -11.40
N SER A 349 -23.94 -3.62 -11.41
CA SER A 349 -23.28 -2.36 -11.01
C SER A 349 -23.07 -2.37 -9.51
N LEU A 350 -21.84 -2.17 -9.06
CA LEU A 350 -21.53 -2.14 -7.63
C LEU A 350 -21.86 -0.76 -7.03
N SER A 351 -22.37 -0.73 -5.82
CA SER A 351 -22.76 0.48 -5.11
C SER A 351 -22.59 0.33 -3.60
N GLY A 352 -22.78 1.41 -2.84
CA GLY A 352 -22.67 1.39 -1.37
C GLY A 352 -21.25 1.43 -0.83
N GLY A 353 -20.23 1.51 -1.71
CA GLY A 353 -18.84 1.71 -1.30
C GLY A 353 -18.63 3.08 -0.67
N ALA A 354 -17.91 3.13 0.46
CA ALA A 354 -17.68 4.36 1.21
C ALA A 354 -16.23 4.45 1.74
N ASP A 355 -15.65 5.65 1.63
CA ASP A 355 -14.26 5.93 2.04
C ASP A 355 -14.08 6.05 3.56
N GLY A 356 -15.16 6.01 4.32
CA GLY A 356 -15.14 6.24 5.75
C GLY A 356 -15.20 7.71 6.13
N SER A 357 -15.08 7.97 7.43
CA SER A 357 -14.95 9.31 8.01
C SER A 357 -13.48 9.69 8.13
N THR A 358 -13.16 10.92 8.56
CA THR A 358 -11.78 11.30 8.90
C THR A 358 -11.20 10.36 9.97
N VAL A 359 -9.96 9.92 9.76
CA VAL A 359 -9.26 9.01 10.68
C VAL A 359 -9.05 9.67 12.05
N THR A 360 -9.33 8.92 13.12
CA THR A 360 -9.09 9.35 14.51
C THR A 360 -7.76 8.82 15.04
N ASP A 361 -7.22 9.44 16.11
CA ASP A 361 -5.97 8.98 16.75
C ASP A 361 -6.04 7.52 17.21
N GLY A 362 -7.19 7.07 17.74
CA GLY A 362 -7.39 5.69 18.15
C GLY A 362 -7.35 4.70 16.97
N GLN A 363 -7.89 5.08 15.81
CA GLN A 363 -7.83 4.29 14.59
C GLN A 363 -6.40 4.25 14.03
N LEU A 364 -5.68 5.38 14.06
CA LEU A 364 -4.25 5.43 13.72
C LEU A 364 -3.44 4.55 14.67
N GLN A 365 -3.68 4.62 15.98
CA GLN A 365 -3.00 3.76 16.96
C GLN A 365 -3.19 2.27 16.61
N THR A 366 -4.42 1.82 16.37
CA THR A 366 -4.70 0.43 15.98
C THR A 366 -3.94 0.03 14.70
N ALA A 367 -3.82 0.94 13.73
CA ALA A 367 -3.08 0.68 12.51
C ALA A 367 -1.56 0.64 12.74
N TYR A 368 -1.00 1.50 13.61
CA TYR A 368 0.42 1.47 13.96
C TYR A 368 0.80 0.29 14.88
N GLU A 369 -0.13 -0.23 15.69
CA GLU A 369 0.07 -1.44 16.50
C GLU A 369 0.41 -2.67 15.64
N LYS A 370 0.04 -2.67 14.36
CA LYS A 370 0.50 -3.69 13.40
C LYS A 370 2.03 -3.75 13.27
N PHE A 371 2.72 -2.66 13.56
CA PHE A 371 4.19 -2.60 13.57
C PHE A 371 4.82 -2.91 14.93
N GLN A 372 4.06 -3.26 15.97
CA GLN A 372 4.57 -3.41 17.34
C GLN A 372 5.53 -4.60 17.49
N ASP A 373 5.30 -5.69 16.75
CA ASP A 373 6.14 -6.88 16.85
C ASP A 373 7.46 -6.70 16.08
N SER A 374 8.56 -6.60 16.82
CA SER A 374 9.91 -6.45 16.27
C SER A 374 10.54 -7.78 15.79
N GLU A 375 9.93 -8.92 16.11
CA GLU A 375 10.47 -10.23 15.72
C GLU A 375 10.05 -10.62 14.30
N THR A 376 8.81 -10.25 13.90
CA THR A 376 8.25 -10.60 12.61
C THR A 376 8.28 -9.44 11.60
N ILE A 377 8.29 -8.18 12.09
CA ILE A 377 8.18 -7.00 11.25
C ILE A 377 9.41 -6.11 11.40
N ASP A 378 10.22 -6.05 10.36
CA ASP A 378 11.42 -5.23 10.32
C ASP A 378 11.08 -3.79 9.85
N VAL A 379 11.25 -2.80 10.74
CA VAL A 379 11.14 -1.37 10.47
C VAL A 379 12.17 -0.61 11.29
N GLY A 380 12.74 0.45 10.73
CA GLY A 380 13.74 1.29 11.43
C GLY A 380 13.29 2.74 11.63
N LEU A 381 12.32 3.20 10.84
CA LEU A 381 11.88 4.60 10.82
C LEU A 381 10.35 4.63 10.81
N ILE A 382 9.73 5.25 11.81
CA ILE A 382 8.27 5.43 11.90
C ILE A 382 7.94 6.88 11.54
N ILE A 383 7.06 7.08 10.58
CA ILE A 383 6.62 8.39 10.11
C ILE A 383 5.27 8.69 10.75
N ALA A 384 5.15 9.78 11.53
CA ALA A 384 3.92 10.11 12.22
C ALA A 384 2.80 10.63 11.30
N GLY A 385 3.16 11.16 10.12
CA GLY A 385 2.19 11.78 9.20
C GLY A 385 1.66 13.13 9.70
N PRO A 386 0.47 13.56 9.29
CA PRO A 386 -0.14 14.78 9.81
C PRO A 386 -0.50 14.60 11.28
N SER A 387 0.08 15.45 12.15
CA SER A 387 -0.12 15.37 13.58
C SER A 387 -1.45 16.01 13.99
N GLY A 388 -2.40 15.19 14.43
CA GLY A 388 -3.68 15.66 14.96
C GLY A 388 -3.59 16.06 16.44
N SER A 389 -2.82 15.29 17.24
CA SER A 389 -2.67 15.51 18.68
C SER A 389 -1.31 15.02 19.20
N THR A 390 -0.94 15.48 20.40
CA THR A 390 0.23 14.99 21.13
C THR A 390 0.08 13.52 21.52
N THR A 391 -1.14 13.05 21.79
CA THR A 391 -1.46 11.65 22.13
C THR A 391 -1.04 10.70 21.03
N HIS A 392 -1.25 11.06 19.75
CA HIS A 392 -0.81 10.25 18.62
C HIS A 392 0.71 10.05 18.63
N ILE A 393 1.49 11.13 18.82
CA ILE A 393 2.95 11.04 18.85
C ILE A 393 3.42 10.24 20.09
N ASP A 394 2.80 10.43 21.25
CA ASP A 394 3.13 9.67 22.46
C ASP A 394 2.86 8.16 22.30
N ASN A 395 1.81 7.79 21.59
CA ASN A 395 1.54 6.38 21.24
C ASN A 395 2.65 5.81 20.35
N LEU A 396 3.10 6.55 19.34
CA LEU A 396 4.20 6.11 18.47
C LEU A 396 5.52 5.99 19.23
N ILE A 397 5.80 6.92 20.17
CA ILE A 397 6.97 6.83 21.05
C ILE A 397 6.89 5.56 21.89
N THR A 398 5.71 5.17 22.39
CA THR A 398 5.53 3.93 23.15
C THR A 398 5.92 2.71 22.31
N ILE A 399 5.42 2.62 21.06
CA ILE A 399 5.79 1.54 20.14
C ILE A 399 7.31 1.50 19.92
N ALA A 400 7.95 2.66 19.70
CA ALA A 400 9.39 2.71 19.45
C ALA A 400 10.23 2.35 20.69
N GLU A 401 9.78 2.71 21.88
CA GLU A 401 10.46 2.36 23.15
C GLU A 401 10.30 0.87 23.50
N ASP A 402 9.15 0.27 23.19
CA ASP A 402 8.92 -1.16 23.36
C ASP A 402 9.78 -1.97 22.39
N ARG A 403 9.83 -1.56 21.12
CA ARG A 403 10.62 -2.20 20.06
C ARG A 403 12.12 -2.01 20.23
N LYS A 404 12.58 -0.82 20.57
CA LYS A 404 14.00 -0.39 20.69
C LYS A 404 14.81 -0.42 19.40
N ASP A 405 14.22 -0.76 18.25
CA ASP A 405 14.88 -0.91 16.96
C ASP A 405 14.48 0.13 15.91
N CYS A 406 13.70 1.14 16.28
CA CYS A 406 13.20 2.17 15.37
C CYS A 406 13.18 3.57 16.00
N VAL A 407 13.00 4.60 15.16
CA VAL A 407 12.91 6.01 15.56
C VAL A 407 11.67 6.64 14.90
N VAL A 408 10.91 7.41 15.67
CA VAL A 408 9.73 8.17 15.22
C VAL A 408 10.14 9.53 14.67
N PHE A 409 9.51 9.96 13.57
CA PHE A 409 9.67 11.30 13.00
C PHE A 409 8.33 12.01 13.02
N ALA A 410 8.27 13.18 13.65
CA ALA A 410 7.03 13.92 13.86
C ALA A 410 7.18 15.41 13.53
N SER A 411 6.14 15.96 12.89
CA SER A 411 5.95 17.38 12.59
C SER A 411 4.93 18.00 13.57
N PRO A 412 4.92 19.32 13.79
CA PRO A 412 3.87 19.99 14.56
C PRO A 412 2.52 19.93 13.84
N GLN A 413 1.47 20.43 14.47
CA GLN A 413 0.17 20.54 13.82
C GLN A 413 0.20 21.53 12.65
N ARG A 414 -0.64 21.28 11.65
CA ARG A 414 -0.80 22.18 10.50
C ARG A 414 -1.16 23.61 10.92
N SER A 415 -2.06 23.75 11.90
CA SER A 415 -2.52 25.03 12.46
C SER A 415 -1.42 25.87 13.09
N ASP A 416 -0.33 25.25 13.54
CA ASP A 416 0.77 25.94 14.23
C ASP A 416 1.59 26.80 13.27
N VAL A 417 1.67 26.41 12.00
CA VAL A 417 2.55 27.04 11.02
C VAL A 417 1.86 27.48 9.73
N VAL A 418 0.81 26.79 9.28
CA VAL A 418 0.13 27.11 8.01
C VAL A 418 -0.94 28.19 8.25
N ASN A 419 -0.93 29.25 7.44
CA ASN A 419 -1.79 30.44 7.55
C ASN A 419 -1.55 31.29 8.82
N VAL A 420 -0.46 31.08 9.56
CA VAL A 420 -0.01 31.95 10.62
C VAL A 420 0.98 32.97 10.04
N THR A 421 0.67 34.26 10.16
CA THR A 421 1.46 35.34 9.49
C THR A 421 2.67 35.81 10.28
N ASN A 422 2.66 35.65 11.60
CA ASN A 422 3.76 36.08 12.47
C ASN A 422 4.71 34.91 12.74
N SER A 423 5.96 35.03 12.31
CA SER A 423 6.97 34.00 12.46
C SER A 423 7.35 33.68 13.92
N ASN A 424 7.26 34.67 14.84
CA ASN A 424 7.48 34.41 16.26
C ASN A 424 6.32 33.60 16.86
N THR A 425 5.08 33.86 16.41
CA THR A 425 3.93 33.06 16.82
C THR A 425 4.07 31.61 16.27
N GLN A 426 4.53 31.46 15.04
CA GLN A 426 4.81 30.12 14.49
C GLN A 426 5.86 29.38 15.34
N ALA A 427 6.97 30.04 15.70
CA ALA A 427 8.00 29.43 16.53
C ALA A 427 7.46 29.01 17.91
N ASN A 428 6.69 29.87 18.56
CA ASN A 428 6.11 29.59 19.88
C ASN A 428 5.10 28.43 19.80
N ASN A 429 4.20 28.42 18.80
CA ASN A 429 3.23 27.35 18.63
C ASN A 429 3.92 25.99 18.47
N VAL A 430 4.98 25.92 17.65
CA VAL A 430 5.76 24.70 17.46
C VAL A 430 6.41 24.23 18.75
N ILE A 431 7.00 25.16 19.54
CA ILE A 431 7.62 24.86 20.83
C ILE A 431 6.55 24.36 21.81
N ASP A 432 5.45 25.11 21.96
CA ASP A 432 4.35 24.77 22.86
C ASP A 432 3.74 23.40 22.53
N PHE A 433 3.62 23.06 21.26
CA PHE A 433 3.13 21.74 20.84
C PHE A 433 4.05 20.61 21.31
N PHE A 434 5.36 20.71 21.04
CA PHE A 434 6.31 19.66 21.40
C PHE A 434 6.68 19.62 22.88
N ASP A 435 6.53 20.70 23.61
CA ASP A 435 6.74 20.73 25.07
C ASP A 435 5.72 19.86 25.82
N ASN A 436 4.54 19.66 25.25
CA ASN A 436 3.51 18.77 25.79
C ASN A 436 3.75 17.28 25.49
N ILE A 437 4.76 16.95 24.69
CA ILE A 437 5.11 15.56 24.35
C ILE A 437 6.22 15.09 25.30
N ARG A 438 6.09 13.85 25.76
CA ARG A 438 7.05 13.25 26.70
C ARG A 438 8.47 13.18 26.11
N SER A 439 9.45 13.27 27.01
CA SER A 439 10.86 13.20 26.64
C SER A 439 11.27 11.79 26.24
N SER A 440 11.81 11.62 25.04
CA SER A 440 12.32 10.32 24.55
C SER A 440 13.44 10.50 23.54
N SER A 441 14.42 9.60 23.55
CA SER A 441 15.46 9.54 22.52
C SER A 441 15.01 8.83 21.25
N TYR A 442 13.83 8.22 21.25
CA TYR A 442 13.26 7.46 20.12
C TYR A 442 12.38 8.32 19.22
N VAL A 443 12.36 9.63 19.41
CA VAL A 443 11.59 10.56 18.55
C VAL A 443 12.46 11.70 18.06
N VAL A 444 12.15 12.20 16.88
CA VAL A 444 12.78 13.35 16.20
C VAL A 444 11.68 14.32 15.80
N PHE A 445 11.79 15.58 16.23
CA PHE A 445 10.85 16.65 15.94
C PHE A 445 11.40 17.56 14.85
N ASP A 446 10.58 17.92 13.87
CA ASP A 446 10.90 18.95 12.87
C ASP A 446 10.07 20.23 13.06
N SER A 447 10.40 21.29 12.31
CA SER A 447 9.80 22.61 12.51
C SER A 447 8.56 22.92 11.67
N GLY A 448 8.00 21.93 10.91
CA GLY A 448 6.72 22.22 10.27
C GLY A 448 6.42 21.61 8.92
N TYR A 449 6.00 22.47 7.96
CA TYR A 449 5.39 22.08 6.69
C TYR A 449 6.11 22.71 5.51
N LYS A 450 6.26 21.94 4.42
CA LYS A 450 6.70 22.45 3.11
C LYS A 450 5.51 22.62 2.18
N GLN A 451 5.56 23.59 1.29
CA GLN A 451 4.68 23.66 0.13
C GLN A 451 5.31 22.89 -1.02
N MET A 452 4.54 22.00 -1.62
CA MET A 452 4.92 21.25 -2.82
C MET A 452 3.79 21.28 -3.84
N TYR A 453 4.13 20.96 -5.10
CA TYR A 453 3.15 20.84 -6.17
C TYR A 453 2.53 19.44 -6.16
N ASP A 454 1.20 19.39 -6.05
CA ASP A 454 0.38 18.19 -6.20
C ASP A 454 0.05 18.02 -7.68
N ARG A 455 0.80 17.15 -8.36
CA ARG A 455 0.64 16.87 -9.79
C ARG A 455 -0.66 16.13 -10.14
N PHE A 456 -1.31 15.51 -9.15
CA PHE A 456 -2.55 14.75 -9.38
C PHE A 456 -3.77 15.68 -9.45
N ASN A 457 -3.72 16.80 -8.71
CA ASN A 457 -4.81 17.75 -8.59
C ASN A 457 -4.47 19.15 -9.14
N ASP A 458 -3.31 19.33 -9.77
CA ASP A 458 -2.83 20.60 -10.35
C ASP A 458 -2.90 21.77 -9.36
N THR A 459 -2.39 21.56 -8.13
CA THR A 459 -2.45 22.57 -7.07
C THR A 459 -1.23 22.52 -6.15
N PHE A 460 -0.97 23.63 -5.44
CA PHE A 460 0.07 23.65 -4.40
C PHE A 460 -0.53 23.30 -3.04
N ARG A 461 0.10 22.38 -2.33
CA ARG A 461 -0.33 21.94 -1.00
C ARG A 461 0.77 22.07 0.03
N PHE A 462 0.38 22.38 1.28
CA PHE A 462 1.28 22.29 2.43
C PHE A 462 1.19 20.88 3.02
N VAL A 463 2.33 20.23 3.18
CA VAL A 463 2.47 18.86 3.68
C VAL A 463 3.50 18.78 4.79
N PRO A 464 3.35 17.90 5.79
CA PRO A 464 4.29 17.79 6.90
C PRO A 464 5.66 17.33 6.42
N LEU A 465 6.70 17.72 7.13
CA LEU A 465 8.10 17.40 6.79
C LEU A 465 8.58 16.04 7.31
N ASN A 466 7.85 15.41 8.23
CA ASN A 466 8.32 14.17 8.88
C ASN A 466 8.63 13.03 7.89
N GLY A 467 7.88 12.91 6.79
CA GLY A 467 8.18 11.95 5.72
C GLY A 467 9.51 12.25 5.02
N ASP A 468 9.81 13.54 4.79
CA ASP A 468 11.11 13.96 4.22
C ASP A 468 12.26 13.70 5.20
N ILE A 469 12.08 14.05 6.49
CA ILE A 469 13.15 13.90 7.49
C ILE A 469 13.47 12.42 7.74
N ALA A 470 12.46 11.57 7.81
CA ALA A 470 12.65 10.11 7.83
C ALA A 470 13.35 9.63 6.55
N GLY A 471 12.96 10.17 5.39
CA GLY A 471 13.59 9.89 4.10
C GLY A 471 15.06 10.32 4.04
N LEU A 472 15.42 11.47 4.61
CA LEU A 472 16.82 11.90 4.73
C LEU A 472 17.64 10.94 5.61
N ALA A 473 17.04 10.42 6.69
CA ALA A 473 17.67 9.40 7.52
C ALA A 473 17.89 8.10 6.72
N ALA A 474 16.89 7.62 5.99
CA ALA A 474 17.01 6.45 5.12
C ALA A 474 18.05 6.65 4.00
N ARG A 475 18.07 7.83 3.37
CA ARG A 475 19.08 8.16 2.34
C ARG A 475 20.49 8.20 2.93
N THR A 476 20.65 8.66 4.16
CA THR A 476 21.95 8.69 4.84
C THR A 476 22.54 7.29 4.97
N ASP A 477 21.70 6.27 5.22
CA ASP A 477 22.11 4.87 5.28
C ASP A 477 22.70 4.38 3.93
N LEU A 478 22.14 4.88 2.82
CA LEU A 478 22.57 4.48 1.47
C LEU A 478 23.88 5.15 1.02
N ILE A 479 24.11 6.43 1.40
CA ILE A 479 25.26 7.23 0.91
C ILE A 479 26.42 7.30 1.89
N ALA A 480 26.17 6.97 3.15
CA ALA A 480 27.17 6.95 4.22
C ALA A 480 26.84 5.74 5.14
N ASP A 481 26.50 6.01 6.38
CA ASP A 481 26.07 4.99 7.35
C ASP A 481 25.01 5.58 8.28
N PRO A 482 24.16 4.75 8.92
CA PRO A 482 23.10 5.20 9.82
C PRO A 482 23.58 6.02 11.03
N PHE A 483 24.84 5.89 11.41
CA PHE A 483 25.47 6.66 12.50
C PHE A 483 26.04 8.01 12.04
N PHE A 484 25.80 8.42 10.80
CA PHE A 484 26.04 9.80 10.37
C PHE A 484 24.79 10.66 10.59
N SER A 485 24.99 11.94 10.91
CA SER A 485 23.87 12.89 11.01
C SER A 485 23.19 13.08 9.65
N PRO A 486 21.86 12.98 9.56
CA PRO A 486 21.12 13.25 8.32
C PRO A 486 21.02 14.75 8.01
N ALA A 487 21.44 15.62 8.93
CA ALA A 487 21.36 17.07 8.81
C ALA A 487 22.51 17.69 8.00
N GLY A 488 22.35 18.96 7.66
CA GLY A 488 23.35 19.79 7.01
C GLY A 488 23.32 19.77 5.49
N PHE A 489 24.14 20.62 4.88
CA PHE A 489 24.12 20.87 3.44
C PHE A 489 24.50 19.66 2.56
N ASN A 490 25.25 18.71 3.11
CA ASN A 490 25.68 17.53 2.36
C ASN A 490 24.59 16.44 2.25
N ARG A 491 23.78 16.28 3.29
CA ARG A 491 22.79 15.18 3.40
C ARG A 491 21.38 15.65 3.67
N GLY A 492 21.19 16.80 4.32
CA GLY A 492 19.90 17.28 4.82
C GLY A 492 19.07 18.11 3.85
N VAL A 493 19.35 18.08 2.54
CA VAL A 493 18.59 18.86 1.55
C VAL A 493 17.23 18.20 1.28
N VAL A 494 16.14 18.94 1.57
CA VAL A 494 14.74 18.52 1.38
C VAL A 494 14.35 18.68 -0.08
N ARG A 495 13.78 17.61 -0.66
CA ARG A 495 13.37 17.56 -2.07
C ARG A 495 11.96 18.14 -2.26
N GLY A 496 11.72 18.72 -3.44
CA GLY A 496 10.38 19.15 -3.87
C GLY A 496 9.77 20.30 -3.04
N ALA A 497 10.53 20.95 -2.18
CA ALA A 497 10.06 22.11 -1.41
C ALA A 497 10.07 23.37 -2.29
N VAL A 498 8.90 23.93 -2.56
CA VAL A 498 8.74 25.24 -3.23
C VAL A 498 9.00 26.36 -2.23
N LYS A 499 8.42 26.26 -1.05
CA LYS A 499 8.67 27.13 0.11
C LYS A 499 8.31 26.39 1.40
N LEU A 500 8.79 26.89 2.52
CA LEU A 500 8.34 26.47 3.85
C LEU A 500 7.11 27.27 4.29
N ALA A 501 6.22 26.67 5.07
CA ALA A 501 5.16 27.38 5.77
C ALA A 501 5.74 28.31 6.84
N PHE A 502 6.78 27.85 7.52
CA PHE A 502 7.58 28.57 8.49
C PHE A 502 9.07 28.45 8.14
N ASN A 503 9.71 29.60 7.84
CA ASN A 503 11.15 29.64 7.58
C ASN A 503 11.83 30.40 8.73
N PRO A 504 12.39 29.70 9.75
CA PRO A 504 12.90 30.30 10.96
C PRO A 504 14.18 31.11 10.69
N ASN A 505 14.26 32.35 11.27
CA ASN A 505 15.46 33.13 11.32
C ASN A 505 16.47 32.57 12.35
N LYS A 506 17.64 33.19 12.50
CA LYS A 506 18.69 32.67 13.39
C LYS A 506 18.22 32.51 14.83
N THR A 507 17.59 33.56 15.41
CA THR A 507 17.10 33.54 16.80
C THR A 507 16.03 32.45 16.98
N GLN A 508 15.07 32.39 16.08
CA GLN A 508 14.03 31.35 16.13
C GLN A 508 14.60 29.93 15.99
N ARG A 509 15.66 29.74 15.17
CA ARG A 509 16.36 28.45 15.11
C ARG A 509 17.06 28.11 16.44
N ASP A 510 17.64 29.10 17.12
CA ASP A 510 18.26 28.90 18.43
C ASP A 510 17.20 28.48 19.47
N ASP A 511 16.04 29.17 19.50
CA ASP A 511 14.91 28.84 20.38
C ASP A 511 14.34 27.45 20.12
N LEU A 512 14.04 27.10 18.83
CA LEU A 512 13.59 25.78 18.43
C LEU A 512 14.57 24.69 18.83
N TYR A 513 15.86 24.93 18.60
CA TYR A 513 16.89 23.96 18.91
C TYR A 513 17.08 23.75 20.41
N GLN A 514 16.86 24.78 21.24
CA GLN A 514 16.79 24.63 22.70
C GLN A 514 15.60 23.77 23.12
N ALA A 515 14.45 23.94 22.45
CA ALA A 515 13.22 23.19 22.70
C ALA A 515 13.20 21.79 22.01
N ARG A 516 14.35 21.22 21.67
CA ARG A 516 14.47 19.86 21.07
C ARG A 516 13.95 19.73 19.63
N VAL A 517 13.57 20.81 18.98
CA VAL A 517 13.03 20.84 17.63
C VAL A 517 14.16 21.07 16.64
N ASN A 518 14.21 20.27 15.58
CA ASN A 518 15.21 20.42 14.51
C ASN A 518 14.68 21.40 13.46
N PRO A 519 15.26 22.60 13.35
CA PRO A 519 14.80 23.58 12.39
C PRO A 519 15.08 23.13 10.96
N VAL A 520 14.07 23.27 10.10
CA VAL A 520 14.24 23.17 8.65
C VAL A 520 14.19 24.61 8.11
N ALA A 521 15.22 25.02 7.39
CA ALA A 521 15.34 26.38 6.92
C ALA A 521 15.80 26.45 5.46
N THR A 522 15.35 27.48 4.74
CA THR A 522 15.79 27.75 3.38
C THR A 522 16.94 28.74 3.39
N PHE A 523 18.07 28.35 2.80
CA PHE A 523 19.27 29.15 2.66
C PHE A 523 19.44 29.61 1.21
N PRO A 524 19.74 30.90 0.97
CA PRO A 524 19.99 31.40 -0.37
C PRO A 524 21.10 30.64 -1.08
N GLY A 525 20.82 30.13 -2.29
CA GLY A 525 21.76 29.38 -3.10
C GLY A 525 22.02 27.92 -2.66
N GLN A 526 21.44 27.47 -1.55
CA GLN A 526 21.66 26.11 -1.02
C GLN A 526 20.37 25.29 -0.82
N GLY A 527 19.20 25.93 -0.98
CA GLY A 527 17.90 25.29 -0.87
C GLY A 527 17.38 25.12 0.55
N THR A 528 16.37 24.28 0.72
CA THR A 528 15.75 23.96 2.00
C THR A 528 16.46 22.79 2.65
N VAL A 529 16.92 22.95 3.89
CA VAL A 529 17.83 22.03 4.56
C VAL A 529 17.38 21.75 5.99
N LEU A 530 17.45 20.49 6.42
CA LEU A 530 17.39 20.11 7.83
C LEU A 530 18.65 20.61 8.54
N PHE A 531 18.47 21.52 9.50
CA PHE A 531 19.59 22.22 10.18
C PHE A 531 19.65 21.92 11.68
N GLY A 532 19.39 20.67 12.05
CA GLY A 532 19.44 20.16 13.42
C GLY A 532 19.47 18.64 13.44
N ASP A 533 20.04 18.04 14.47
CA ASP A 533 20.20 16.59 14.64
C ASP A 533 19.89 16.11 16.08
N LYS A 534 19.00 16.80 16.78
CA LYS A 534 18.54 16.43 18.13
C LYS A 534 17.44 15.36 18.07
N THR A 535 17.45 14.50 19.09
CA THR A 535 16.27 13.67 19.46
C THR A 535 15.34 14.48 20.37
N GLY A 536 14.14 13.94 20.64
CA GLY A 536 13.18 14.53 21.57
C GLY A 536 13.55 14.41 23.06
N LEU A 537 14.78 14.04 23.39
CA LEU A 537 15.26 13.91 24.76
C LEU A 537 15.50 15.30 25.38
N SER A 538 14.89 15.57 26.53
CA SER A 538 15.00 16.85 27.22
C SER A 538 16.27 16.99 28.08
N SER A 539 16.80 15.87 28.60
CA SER A 539 18.01 15.89 29.44
C SER A 539 19.27 15.71 28.59
N PRO A 540 20.38 16.37 28.92
CA PRO A 540 21.67 16.13 28.25
C PRO A 540 22.11 14.69 28.42
N SER A 541 22.34 13.99 27.29
CA SER A 541 22.75 12.59 27.25
C SER A 541 23.53 12.31 25.95
N ALA A 542 24.17 11.17 25.89
CA ALA A 542 24.74 10.68 24.62
C ALA A 542 23.65 10.45 23.57
N PHE A 543 22.43 10.11 23.99
CA PHE A 543 21.28 9.83 23.13
C PHE A 543 20.48 11.06 22.70
N ASP A 544 20.95 12.29 23.02
CA ASP A 544 20.30 13.52 22.59
C ASP A 544 20.53 13.85 21.11
N ARG A 545 21.27 12.98 20.38
CA ARG A 545 21.60 13.12 18.96
C ARG A 545 21.07 11.95 18.12
N ILE A 546 20.52 12.28 16.96
CA ILE A 546 19.94 11.30 16.01
C ILE A 546 20.98 10.27 15.62
N ASN A 547 22.21 10.70 15.27
CA ASN A 547 23.27 9.81 14.84
C ASN A 547 23.67 8.81 15.92
N VAL A 548 23.74 9.22 17.18
CA VAL A 548 24.10 8.33 18.30
C VAL A 548 22.96 7.35 18.59
N ARG A 549 21.69 7.83 18.63
CA ARG A 549 20.54 6.92 18.83
C ARG A 549 20.47 5.86 17.74
N ARG A 550 20.66 6.24 16.48
CA ARG A 550 20.65 5.31 15.35
C ARG A 550 21.85 4.36 15.37
N LEU A 551 23.04 4.83 15.82
CA LEU A 551 24.18 3.94 16.06
C LEU A 551 23.81 2.82 17.04
N PHE A 552 23.23 3.18 18.20
CA PHE A 552 22.87 2.17 19.21
C PHE A 552 21.80 1.20 18.70
N ILE A 553 20.82 1.67 17.93
CA ILE A 553 19.82 0.79 17.30
C ILE A 553 20.48 -0.27 16.42
N ILE A 554 21.49 0.09 15.62
CA ILE A 554 22.22 -0.87 14.79
C ILE A 554 22.99 -1.85 15.64
N LEU A 555 23.73 -1.33 16.66
CA LEU A 555 24.50 -2.18 17.56
C LEU A 555 23.61 -3.17 18.28
N GLU A 556 22.52 -2.69 18.91
CA GLU A 556 21.56 -3.48 19.64
C GLU A 556 20.92 -4.54 18.75
N LYS A 557 20.46 -4.19 17.56
CA LYS A 557 19.82 -5.10 16.60
C LYS A 557 20.78 -6.15 16.05
N ALA A 558 21.98 -5.74 15.64
CA ALA A 558 22.98 -6.65 15.09
C ALA A 558 23.51 -7.63 16.16
N ILE A 559 23.82 -7.10 17.36
CA ILE A 559 24.36 -7.90 18.45
C ILE A 559 23.29 -8.85 19.03
N SER A 560 22.05 -8.40 19.20
CA SER A 560 20.97 -9.27 19.65
C SER A 560 20.72 -10.42 18.68
N THR A 561 20.78 -10.16 17.38
CA THR A 561 20.67 -11.23 16.37
C THR A 561 21.82 -12.22 16.48
N ALA A 562 23.05 -11.75 16.67
CA ALA A 562 24.20 -12.61 16.89
C ALA A 562 24.13 -13.39 18.24
N ALA A 563 23.57 -12.77 19.28
CA ALA A 563 23.37 -13.38 20.59
C ALA A 563 22.36 -14.54 20.56
N LYS A 564 21.35 -14.49 19.68
CA LYS A 564 20.37 -15.58 19.52
C LYS A 564 21.04 -16.93 19.18
N PHE A 565 22.20 -16.94 18.54
CA PHE A 565 22.96 -18.16 18.24
C PHE A 565 23.66 -18.77 19.45
N GLN A 566 23.70 -18.07 20.61
CA GLN A 566 24.24 -18.60 21.87
C GLN A 566 23.13 -19.18 22.75
N LEU A 567 21.86 -19.01 22.41
CA LEU A 567 20.76 -19.63 23.17
C LEU A 567 20.87 -21.16 23.14
N PHE A 568 20.65 -21.75 24.28
CA PHE A 568 20.74 -23.20 24.51
C PHE A 568 22.17 -23.80 24.49
N GLU A 569 23.22 -22.95 24.34
CA GLU A 569 24.61 -23.35 24.52
C GLU A 569 25.00 -23.29 26.00
N PHE A 570 26.09 -23.95 26.38
CA PHE A 570 26.61 -23.89 27.75
C PHE A 570 27.29 -22.54 28.05
N ASN A 571 27.07 -21.97 29.23
CA ASN A 571 27.80 -20.78 29.68
C ASN A 571 29.18 -21.17 30.21
N ASP A 572 30.10 -21.49 29.32
CA ASP A 572 31.49 -21.81 29.61
C ASP A 572 32.46 -20.78 29.01
N GLU A 573 33.74 -20.91 29.33
CA GLU A 573 34.77 -20.01 28.81
C GLU A 573 34.86 -20.03 27.28
N PHE A 574 34.60 -21.18 26.65
CA PHE A 574 34.62 -21.33 25.20
C PHE A 574 33.49 -20.56 24.53
N THR A 575 32.27 -20.66 25.02
CA THR A 575 31.11 -19.93 24.50
C THR A 575 31.26 -18.42 24.69
N ARG A 576 31.75 -17.98 25.88
CA ARG A 576 32.06 -16.56 26.14
C ARG A 576 33.14 -16.00 25.21
N ALA A 577 34.22 -16.76 24.98
CA ALA A 577 35.28 -16.36 24.05
C ALA A 577 34.78 -16.33 22.60
N ASN A 578 33.93 -17.29 22.21
CA ASN A 578 33.31 -17.33 20.88
C ASN A 578 32.43 -16.10 20.63
N PHE A 579 31.62 -15.72 21.62
CA PHE A 579 30.80 -14.53 21.54
C PHE A 579 31.64 -13.26 21.35
N ARG A 580 32.68 -13.06 22.17
CA ARG A 580 33.61 -11.93 22.01
C ARG A 580 34.27 -11.91 20.62
N ASN A 581 34.70 -13.07 20.14
CA ASN A 581 35.35 -13.21 18.83
C ASN A 581 34.42 -12.87 17.64
N VAL A 582 33.11 -12.93 17.82
CA VAL A 582 32.12 -12.50 16.83
C VAL A 582 31.85 -10.99 16.94
N ILE A 583 31.71 -10.46 18.16
CA ILE A 583 31.29 -9.07 18.39
C ILE A 583 32.44 -8.07 18.19
N GLU A 584 33.66 -8.36 18.67
CA GLU A 584 34.79 -7.43 18.57
C GLU A 584 35.14 -7.03 17.12
N PRO A 585 35.23 -7.95 16.15
CA PRO A 585 35.48 -7.59 14.76
C PRO A 585 34.41 -6.65 14.18
N PHE A 586 33.13 -6.88 14.50
CA PHE A 586 32.02 -6.02 14.10
C PHE A 586 32.16 -4.61 14.68
N LEU A 587 32.47 -4.47 15.96
CA LEU A 587 32.68 -3.17 16.59
C LEU A 587 33.90 -2.45 16.00
N ARG A 588 34.98 -3.18 15.68
CA ARG A 588 36.17 -2.64 14.99
C ARG A 588 35.85 -2.15 13.58
N GLU A 589 34.97 -2.85 12.85
CA GLU A 589 34.49 -2.40 11.56
C GLU A 589 33.76 -1.06 11.68
N ILE A 590 32.81 -0.94 12.62
CA ILE A 590 32.10 0.32 12.88
C ILE A 590 33.04 1.42 13.35
N GLN A 591 34.07 1.10 14.16
CA GLN A 591 35.12 2.04 14.54
C GLN A 591 35.92 2.51 13.32
N GLY A 592 36.29 1.60 12.43
CA GLY A 592 36.98 1.91 11.16
C GLY A 592 36.15 2.80 10.25
N ARG A 593 34.84 2.65 10.25
CA ARG A 593 33.87 3.47 9.52
C ARG A 593 33.48 4.76 10.26
N ARG A 594 34.16 5.09 11.37
CA ARG A 594 34.01 6.32 12.18
C ARG A 594 32.73 6.41 13.00
N GLY A 595 32.04 5.29 13.26
CA GLY A 595 30.86 5.26 14.13
C GLY A 595 31.22 5.31 15.62
N LEU A 596 32.34 4.69 15.99
CA LEU A 596 32.86 4.63 17.36
C LEU A 596 34.27 5.23 17.44
N THR A 597 34.60 5.86 18.56
CA THR A 597 35.97 6.27 18.89
C THR A 597 36.70 5.16 19.65
N ASP A 598 36.00 4.42 20.49
CA ASP A 598 36.55 3.34 21.30
C ASP A 598 35.45 2.39 21.77
N PHE A 599 35.80 1.14 22.10
CA PHE A 599 34.86 0.15 22.64
C PHE A 599 35.58 -0.88 23.54
N LEU A 600 34.80 -1.52 24.43
CA LEU A 600 35.23 -2.61 25.28
C LEU A 600 34.09 -3.64 25.40
N VAL A 601 34.40 -4.92 25.20
CA VAL A 601 33.46 -6.03 25.39
C VAL A 601 33.93 -6.84 26.59
N VAL A 602 33.08 -6.91 27.61
CA VAL A 602 33.28 -7.72 28.82
C VAL A 602 32.29 -8.88 28.78
N CYS A 603 32.81 -10.08 28.65
CA CYS A 603 32.05 -11.32 28.70
C CYS A 603 32.99 -12.44 29.20
N ASP A 604 33.24 -12.45 30.49
CA ASP A 604 34.18 -13.35 31.15
C ASP A 604 33.63 -13.78 32.54
N GLU A 605 34.48 -14.26 33.38
CA GLU A 605 34.11 -14.74 34.72
C GLU A 605 33.70 -13.61 35.68
N THR A 606 34.06 -12.37 35.37
CA THR A 606 33.73 -11.21 36.22
C THR A 606 32.26 -10.83 36.17
N ASN A 607 31.61 -11.00 35.03
CA ASN A 607 30.18 -10.76 34.84
C ASN A 607 29.34 -12.05 34.65
N ASN A 608 29.98 -13.22 34.48
CA ASN A 608 29.34 -14.53 34.50
C ASN A 608 29.82 -15.34 35.68
N THR A 609 29.41 -14.95 36.87
CA THR A 609 29.71 -15.65 38.13
C THR A 609 28.97 -16.99 38.25
N GLY A 610 29.33 -17.85 39.23
CA GLY A 610 28.62 -19.09 39.47
C GLY A 610 27.11 -18.90 39.65
N ASP A 611 26.69 -17.84 40.36
CA ASP A 611 25.28 -17.51 40.57
C ASP A 611 24.53 -17.14 39.28
N VAL A 612 25.21 -16.52 38.33
CA VAL A 612 24.64 -16.19 36.98
C VAL A 612 24.48 -17.47 36.18
N ILE A 613 25.48 -18.35 36.20
CA ILE A 613 25.46 -19.64 35.51
C ILE A 613 24.37 -20.55 36.09
N ASP A 614 24.22 -20.58 37.41
CA ASP A 614 23.20 -21.39 38.10
C ASP A 614 21.76 -20.90 37.80
N ARG A 615 21.58 -19.62 37.42
CA ARG A 615 20.30 -19.09 36.94
C ARG A 615 20.05 -19.30 35.44
N ASN A 616 20.93 -20.01 34.76
CA ASN A 616 20.92 -20.20 33.30
C ASN A 616 20.98 -18.85 32.50
N GLU A 617 21.69 -17.90 33.04
CA GLU A 617 21.88 -16.58 32.43
C GLU A 617 23.26 -16.48 31.77
N PHE A 618 23.34 -15.71 30.70
CA PHE A 618 24.57 -15.32 30.00
C PHE A 618 24.63 -13.79 29.92
N VAL A 619 25.66 -13.20 30.51
CA VAL A 619 25.80 -11.74 30.60
C VAL A 619 26.99 -11.27 29.77
N ALA A 620 26.76 -10.32 28.88
CA ALA A 620 27.80 -9.61 28.14
C ALA A 620 27.57 -8.11 28.27
N GLU A 621 28.61 -7.37 28.64
CA GLU A 621 28.58 -5.91 28.75
C GLU A 621 29.42 -5.28 27.62
N ILE A 622 28.80 -4.36 26.88
CA ILE A 622 29.44 -3.73 25.73
C ILE A 622 29.49 -2.22 25.98
N PHE A 623 30.67 -1.73 26.26
CA PHE A 623 30.95 -0.31 26.47
C PHE A 623 31.37 0.31 25.16
N VAL A 624 30.69 1.38 24.73
CA VAL A 624 30.99 2.09 23.48
C VAL A 624 31.12 3.59 23.70
N LYS A 625 32.09 4.20 23.01
CA LYS A 625 32.22 5.66 22.94
C LYS A 625 31.82 6.11 21.54
N PRO A 626 30.61 6.67 21.34
CA PRO A 626 30.13 7.08 20.04
C PRO A 626 30.91 8.30 19.51
N ALA A 627 31.07 8.36 18.20
CA ALA A 627 31.55 9.56 17.53
C ALA A 627 30.47 10.65 17.56
N ARG A 628 30.83 11.88 17.86
CA ARG A 628 29.90 13.02 17.91
C ARG A 628 29.97 13.86 16.66
N SER A 629 28.83 14.35 16.18
CA SER A 629 28.74 15.32 15.09
C SER A 629 29.25 16.70 15.55
N ILE A 630 29.84 17.47 14.61
CA ILE A 630 30.26 18.85 14.86
C ILE A 630 29.05 19.74 14.66
N ASN A 631 28.62 20.42 15.73
CA ASN A 631 27.51 21.34 15.70
C ASN A 631 27.93 22.81 15.74
N PHE A 632 29.12 23.11 16.29
CA PHE A 632 29.65 24.47 16.43
C PHE A 632 31.06 24.54 15.86
N ILE A 633 31.29 25.53 15.01
CA ILE A 633 32.61 25.83 14.43
C ILE A 633 32.93 27.27 14.80
N THR A 634 34.01 27.47 15.57
CA THR A 634 34.53 28.79 15.88
C THR A 634 35.71 29.09 14.93
N LEU A 635 35.60 30.17 14.17
CA LEU A 635 36.64 30.66 13.30
C LEU A 635 37.15 31.99 13.87
N SER A 636 38.45 32.02 14.24
CA SER A 636 39.09 33.26 14.74
C SER A 636 40.00 33.83 13.64
N PHE A 637 39.66 34.99 13.14
CA PHE A 637 40.48 35.75 12.21
C PHE A 637 41.27 36.81 12.97
N VAL A 638 42.60 36.71 12.98
CA VAL A 638 43.46 37.67 13.62
C VAL A 638 44.15 38.53 12.54
N ALA A 639 43.82 39.81 12.51
CA ALA A 639 44.52 40.76 11.66
C ALA A 639 45.81 41.23 12.36
N THR A 640 46.95 40.95 11.78
CA THR A 640 48.26 41.38 12.27
C THR A 640 48.75 42.59 11.51
N ARG A 641 49.63 43.41 12.17
CA ARG A 641 50.32 44.53 11.49
C ARG A 641 51.35 44.02 10.53
N THR A 642 51.58 44.75 9.43
CA THR A 642 52.65 44.48 8.47
C THR A 642 54.00 44.46 9.19
N GLY A 643 54.70 43.32 9.24
CA GLY A 643 56.02 43.17 9.87
C GLY A 643 56.05 42.30 11.14
N VAL A 644 54.93 41.76 11.61
CA VAL A 644 54.88 40.79 12.72
C VAL A 644 54.95 39.35 12.12
N ALA A 645 55.89 38.56 12.58
CA ALA A 645 56.00 37.17 12.16
C ALA A 645 54.80 36.35 12.72
N PHE A 646 54.18 35.48 11.90
CA PHE A 646 53.01 34.66 12.31
C PHE A 646 53.33 33.73 13.49
N GLU A 647 54.58 33.39 13.74
CA GLU A 647 55.02 32.59 14.90
C GLU A 647 54.82 33.29 16.24
N GLU A 648 54.83 34.64 16.27
CA GLU A 648 54.58 35.46 17.50
C GLU A 648 53.09 35.63 17.85
N VAL A 649 52.18 35.30 16.93
CA VAL A 649 50.71 35.50 17.11
C VAL A 649 50.02 34.18 17.44
N ALA A 650 50.69 33.03 17.22
CA ALA A 650 50.12 31.67 17.43
C ALA A 650 50.44 31.09 18.83
N GLY A 651 51.07 31.84 19.73
CA GLY A 651 51.37 31.45 21.10
C GLY A 651 50.25 31.68 22.11
#